data_76e540a7c79ad76f5821cbfde0dd1539
#
_entry.id   76e540a7c79ad76f5821cbfde0dd1539
#
_cell.length_a   1.000
_cell.length_b   1.000
_cell.length_c   1.000
_cell.angle_alpha   90.00
_cell.angle_beta   90.00
_cell.angle_gamma   90.00
#
_symmetry.space_group_name_H-M   'P 1'
#
loop_
_entity.id
_entity.type
_entity.pdbx_description
1 polymer ?
#
loop_
_entity_poly.entity_id
_entity_poly.type
_entity_poly.pdbx_seq_one_letter_code
_entity_poly.pdbx_strand_id
1 'polypeptide(L)'
;MLKSQEKKPQSKWKSKLQFDSLVLLVAEVYVGAMVVVAGLALLGYFMVGGLVADASQQQSAEAHKLLLQQVQQRLDGYIRPVEIAAADPQLYELIASPDAITQRQQELANIIGAQSVMLIPSGQEKDLLGEFPRLSYAELDLIHEAQNGQIPGVEFHDLNQKGQSHIDVVRPVVRQDSVVGKIIVGYILVRYDSALVLDRLQDLFQLADRVELSQALSDGSTQVFMGWGDAALKGRAQSHSGVIKNSSWQLSYWQAPRDWQVQGMSWRLFYWLLSAGVLVVLAVALAVLWRLLDHKTRASANKVYEYVWDRINGHWMGKSYVPELSEVQPTLTRLQNLNWSVAAGVKGAADTHLKLETAAPAISGGDGGSTAAAATPTYVDLLYHDSAAVEVEEIAAPELEKRVSNPDVPAAIFRAYDIRGIVGKTLTPDIVYDIGRAFGSEAKEKGAQTIVVGRDGRDSSMALSSALIQGLCDSGRDVIDIGQAPTPVLYFATHYLSARSGIMVTGSHNPAEYNGLKLVLQGETLAESAVQNLYQRIVSGDYIPSASRGNLSQQTLTADYMARVAGDVNLPRELKVVVDCGNGVASDVAPQLLRVLGCDVVELYCEVDGRFPNHHPDPSQPENLQDLIAAVKQHQADIGIALDGDGDRLGVVDSRGHILWPDRQMMLFAMDMLKEHPGGLIIYDVKSSRDLRRVIEEYGGQPLMWKTGHSLLKAKLKETGALMAGELSGHLFLNDRWYGFDDALYAMARLLEIISKDKRSSAEIFKQLPEAVSTPEIRVALAEGVPFELVERLKAQAKFPGAQLITLDGIRAEFDDGWGLVRASNTTPDLTFRFEATSVEALKQVQKIFRDALLAVEPRLKLPF
;
A
#
# COMPACT_ATOMS: atom_id res chain seq x y z
N MET A 1 -87.31 22.43 -44.75
CA MET A 1 -87.41 22.21 -43.26
C MET A 1 -87.23 20.72 -43.00
N LEU A 2 -86.47 20.38 -41.99
CA LEU A 2 -86.10 19.16 -41.33
C LEU A 2 -84.74 18.66 -41.73
N LYS A 3 -83.71 19.09 -40.89
CA LYS A 3 -82.43 18.50 -40.70
C LYS A 3 -82.63 17.17 -40.00
N SER A 4 -82.36 16.03 -40.63
CA SER A 4 -82.14 14.77 -39.95
C SER A 4 -80.67 14.66 -39.63
N GLN A 5 -80.34 14.65 -38.36
CA GLN A 5 -79.05 14.26 -37.83
C GLN A 5 -78.93 12.72 -37.98
N GLU A 6 -78.18 12.25 -38.92
CA GLU A 6 -77.77 10.85 -38.91
C GLU A 6 -76.74 10.60 -37.81
N LYS A 7 -77.17 9.93 -36.74
CA LYS A 7 -76.32 9.32 -35.77
C LYS A 7 -75.50 8.21 -36.41
N LYS A 8 -74.21 8.38 -36.48
CA LYS A 8 -73.23 7.28 -36.81
C LYS A 8 -73.52 6.07 -35.94
N PRO A 9 -73.69 4.87 -36.50
CA PRO A 9 -73.89 3.67 -35.69
C PRO A 9 -72.63 3.35 -34.97
N GLN A 10 -72.61 3.39 -33.66
CA GLN A 10 -71.53 2.79 -32.87
C GLN A 10 -71.60 1.26 -33.01
N SER A 11 -70.84 0.71 -33.94
CA SER A 11 -70.71 -0.73 -34.03
C SER A 11 -69.80 -1.22 -32.89
N LYS A 12 -70.42 -1.59 -31.77
CA LYS A 12 -69.80 -2.51 -30.83
C LYS A 12 -69.62 -3.89 -31.48
N TRP A 13 -68.70 -3.98 -32.41
CA TRP A 13 -68.33 -5.28 -32.95
C TRP A 13 -67.01 -5.76 -32.31
N LYS A 14 -67.10 -6.75 -31.52
CA LYS A 14 -66.25 -7.86 -31.14
C LYS A 14 -64.77 -7.82 -31.64
N SER A 15 -64.03 -6.73 -31.38
CA SER A 15 -62.57 -6.75 -31.32
C SER A 15 -62.06 -7.29 -29.95
N LYS A 16 -62.97 -7.74 -29.08
CA LYS A 16 -62.69 -8.22 -27.73
C LYS A 16 -61.89 -9.52 -27.70
N LEU A 17 -62.07 -10.45 -28.63
CA LEU A 17 -61.47 -11.78 -28.51
C LEU A 17 -59.98 -11.86 -28.94
N GLN A 18 -59.50 -11.01 -29.88
CA GLN A 18 -58.08 -10.97 -30.25
C GLN A 18 -57.26 -10.00 -29.39
N PHE A 19 -57.89 -8.95 -28.84
CA PHE A 19 -57.25 -8.04 -27.94
C PHE A 19 -56.98 -8.63 -26.56
N ASP A 20 -57.96 -9.45 -26.05
CA ASP A 20 -57.78 -10.14 -24.77
C ASP A 20 -56.64 -11.15 -24.79
N SER A 21 -56.30 -11.78 -25.95
CA SER A 21 -55.15 -12.70 -26.09
C SER A 21 -53.82 -11.98 -26.07
N LEU A 22 -53.69 -10.76 -26.63
CA LEU A 22 -52.45 -9.96 -26.58
C LEU A 22 -52.24 -9.38 -25.19
N VAL A 23 -53.32 -8.96 -24.54
CA VAL A 23 -53.32 -8.50 -23.15
C VAL A 23 -52.87 -9.61 -22.19
N LEU A 24 -53.39 -10.83 -22.39
CA LEU A 24 -52.98 -12.00 -21.62
C LEU A 24 -51.53 -12.36 -21.85
N LEU A 25 -51.04 -12.38 -23.09
CA LEU A 25 -49.67 -12.67 -23.42
C LEU A 25 -48.67 -11.68 -22.81
N VAL A 26 -48.98 -10.38 -22.85
CA VAL A 26 -48.17 -9.32 -22.24
C VAL A 26 -48.18 -9.41 -20.71
N ALA A 27 -49.36 -9.73 -20.13
CA ALA A 27 -49.49 -9.97 -18.71
C ALA A 27 -48.70 -11.19 -18.26
N GLU A 28 -48.67 -12.27 -19.02
CA GLU A 28 -47.85 -13.46 -18.74
C GLU A 28 -46.35 -13.16 -18.85
N VAL A 29 -45.93 -12.44 -19.87
CA VAL A 29 -44.53 -11.98 -20.01
C VAL A 29 -44.11 -11.06 -18.84
N TYR A 30 -44.99 -10.17 -18.42
CA TYR A 30 -44.81 -9.27 -17.28
C TYR A 30 -44.61 -10.08 -15.99
N VAL A 31 -45.56 -10.98 -15.70
CA VAL A 31 -45.47 -11.83 -14.50
C VAL A 31 -44.24 -12.71 -14.54
N GLY A 32 -43.92 -13.29 -15.69
CA GLY A 32 -42.70 -14.09 -15.89
C GLY A 32 -41.42 -13.28 -15.60
N ALA A 33 -41.30 -12.07 -16.15
CA ALA A 33 -40.16 -11.18 -15.91
C ALA A 33 -40.01 -10.81 -14.42
N MET A 34 -41.13 -10.49 -13.74
CA MET A 34 -41.13 -10.19 -12.31
C MET A 34 -40.71 -11.38 -11.45
N VAL A 35 -41.14 -12.59 -11.78
CA VAL A 35 -40.71 -13.82 -11.09
C VAL A 35 -39.22 -14.08 -11.27
N VAL A 36 -38.69 -13.88 -12.47
CA VAL A 36 -37.24 -14.04 -12.75
C VAL A 36 -36.43 -13.01 -11.94
N VAL A 37 -36.82 -11.75 -11.94
CA VAL A 37 -36.12 -10.69 -11.19
C VAL A 37 -36.19 -10.94 -9.68
N ALA A 38 -37.35 -11.38 -9.17
CA ALA A 38 -37.48 -11.75 -7.76
C ALA A 38 -36.60 -12.99 -7.40
N GLY A 39 -36.52 -13.96 -8.31
CA GLY A 39 -35.61 -15.12 -8.17
C GLY A 39 -34.14 -14.72 -8.15
N LEU A 40 -33.72 -13.83 -9.04
CA LEU A 40 -32.36 -13.29 -9.09
C LEU A 40 -32.03 -12.46 -7.83
N ALA A 41 -32.97 -11.67 -7.33
CA ALA A 41 -32.80 -10.94 -6.09
C ALA A 41 -32.63 -11.89 -4.90
N LEU A 42 -33.41 -12.98 -4.84
CA LEU A 42 -33.25 -13.98 -3.78
C LEU A 42 -31.89 -14.70 -3.87
N LEU A 43 -31.47 -15.08 -5.05
CA LEU A 43 -30.15 -15.70 -5.31
C LEU A 43 -29.03 -14.76 -4.88
N GLY A 44 -29.10 -13.49 -5.29
CA GLY A 44 -28.13 -12.48 -4.92
C GLY A 44 -28.05 -12.24 -3.41
N TYR A 45 -29.20 -12.31 -2.69
CA TYR A 45 -29.20 -12.23 -1.23
C TYR A 45 -28.38 -13.35 -0.58
N PHE A 46 -28.50 -14.58 -1.04
CA PHE A 46 -27.72 -15.70 -0.52
C PHE A 46 -26.24 -15.59 -0.90
N MET A 47 -25.94 -15.13 -2.12
CA MET A 47 -24.54 -14.91 -2.54
C MET A 47 -23.87 -13.80 -1.71
N VAL A 48 -24.51 -12.65 -1.55
CA VAL A 48 -23.99 -11.55 -0.72
C VAL A 48 -23.85 -12.00 0.74
N GLY A 49 -24.82 -12.79 1.25
CA GLY A 49 -24.74 -13.37 2.59
C GLY A 49 -23.54 -14.29 2.79
N GLY A 50 -23.22 -15.11 1.78
CA GLY A 50 -22.01 -15.93 1.78
C GLY A 50 -20.74 -15.09 1.78
N LEU A 51 -20.63 -14.12 0.87
CA LEU A 51 -19.48 -13.22 0.80
C LEU A 51 -19.25 -12.43 2.10
N VAL A 52 -20.32 -11.94 2.73
CA VAL A 52 -20.21 -11.25 4.03
C VAL A 52 -19.73 -12.19 5.13
N ALA A 53 -20.19 -13.44 5.14
CA ALA A 53 -19.74 -14.43 6.10
C ALA A 53 -18.26 -14.78 5.91
N ASP A 54 -17.82 -15.00 4.68
CA ASP A 54 -16.42 -15.29 4.33
C ASP A 54 -15.51 -14.10 4.67
N ALA A 55 -15.90 -12.87 4.31
CA ALA A 55 -15.15 -11.66 4.66
C ALA A 55 -15.02 -11.47 6.19
N SER A 56 -16.08 -11.76 6.94
CA SER A 56 -16.04 -11.73 8.42
C SER A 56 -15.09 -12.78 8.98
N GLN A 57 -15.04 -13.96 8.38
CA GLN A 57 -14.15 -15.04 8.81
C GLN A 57 -12.68 -14.70 8.49
N GLN A 58 -12.40 -14.16 7.32
CA GLN A 58 -11.05 -13.68 6.97
C GLN A 58 -10.59 -12.57 7.91
N GLN A 59 -11.42 -11.57 8.17
CA GLN A 59 -11.12 -10.49 9.10
C GLN A 59 -10.81 -11.01 10.51
N SER A 60 -11.55 -12.02 10.99
CA SER A 60 -11.29 -12.65 12.27
C SER A 60 -9.95 -13.39 12.30
N ALA A 61 -9.61 -14.10 11.22
CA ALA A 61 -8.33 -14.80 11.10
C ALA A 61 -7.15 -13.82 11.04
N GLU A 62 -7.29 -12.71 10.33
CA GLU A 62 -6.26 -11.66 10.28
C GLU A 62 -6.07 -10.96 11.62
N ALA A 63 -7.17 -10.64 12.32
CA ALA A 63 -7.11 -10.07 13.66
C ALA A 63 -6.38 -11.00 14.64
N HIS A 64 -6.66 -12.32 14.58
CA HIS A 64 -5.95 -13.33 15.34
C HIS A 64 -4.45 -13.38 15.01
N LYS A 65 -4.09 -13.37 13.70
CA LYS A 65 -2.70 -13.39 13.25
C LYS A 65 -1.94 -12.16 13.74
N LEU A 66 -2.55 -10.97 13.64
CA LEU A 66 -1.95 -9.73 14.11
C LEU A 66 -1.74 -9.77 15.64
N LEU A 67 -2.75 -10.21 16.37
CA LEU A 67 -2.67 -10.31 17.83
C LEU A 67 -1.60 -11.32 18.27
N LEU A 68 -1.50 -12.45 17.57
CA LEU A 68 -0.45 -13.44 17.81
C LEU A 68 0.95 -12.85 17.60
N GLN A 69 1.13 -12.05 16.55
CA GLN A 69 2.41 -11.36 16.28
C GLN A 69 2.74 -10.33 17.37
N GLN A 70 1.76 -9.56 17.81
CA GLN A 70 1.96 -8.55 18.86
C GLN A 70 2.32 -9.20 20.20
N VAL A 71 1.64 -10.30 20.57
CA VAL A 71 1.98 -11.07 21.78
C VAL A 71 3.39 -11.65 21.67
N GLN A 72 3.73 -12.23 20.52
CA GLN A 72 5.08 -12.72 20.23
C GLN A 72 6.14 -11.62 20.41
N GLN A 73 5.92 -10.46 19.82
CA GLN A 73 6.86 -9.34 19.92
C GLN A 73 7.05 -8.85 21.36
N ARG A 74 5.98 -8.83 22.16
CA ARG A 74 6.05 -8.47 23.58
C ARG A 74 6.84 -9.51 24.38
N LEU A 75 6.63 -10.80 24.14
CA LEU A 75 7.38 -11.87 24.80
C LEU A 75 8.86 -11.87 24.40
N ASP A 76 9.17 -11.62 23.14
CA ASP A 76 10.55 -11.47 22.68
C ASP A 76 11.29 -10.35 23.42
N GLY A 77 10.58 -9.32 23.87
CA GLY A 77 11.14 -8.27 24.74
C GLY A 77 11.63 -8.76 26.11
N TYR A 78 11.08 -9.85 26.61
CA TYR A 78 11.53 -10.53 27.83
C TYR A 78 12.58 -11.61 27.56
N ILE A 79 12.51 -12.27 26.42
CA ILE A 79 13.43 -13.37 26.06
C ILE A 79 14.81 -12.82 25.66
N ARG A 80 14.86 -11.79 24.81
CA ARG A 80 16.13 -11.25 24.27
C ARG A 80 17.14 -10.80 25.32
N PRO A 81 16.76 -10.08 26.40
CA PRO A 81 17.71 -9.71 27.45
C PRO A 81 18.37 -10.93 28.11
N VAL A 82 17.62 -12.04 28.23
CA VAL A 82 18.13 -13.31 28.80
C VAL A 82 19.12 -13.96 27.84
N GLU A 83 18.84 -13.94 26.54
CA GLU A 83 19.72 -14.47 25.48
C GLU A 83 21.04 -13.68 25.42
N ILE A 84 20.96 -12.34 25.51
CA ILE A 84 22.15 -11.47 25.56
C ILE A 84 22.97 -11.78 26.82
N ALA A 85 22.35 -11.90 27.97
CA ALA A 85 23.01 -12.23 29.22
C ALA A 85 23.67 -13.63 29.17
N ALA A 86 22.97 -14.64 28.61
CA ALA A 86 23.51 -15.99 28.45
C ALA A 86 24.71 -16.08 27.50
N ALA A 87 24.85 -15.12 26.59
CA ALA A 87 25.96 -15.03 25.64
C ALA A 87 27.17 -14.21 26.17
N ASP A 88 27.07 -13.60 27.35
CA ASP A 88 28.14 -12.78 27.94
C ASP A 88 29.35 -13.65 28.32
N PRO A 89 30.55 -13.45 27.75
CA PRO A 89 31.75 -14.19 28.11
C PRO A 89 32.14 -14.10 29.59
N GLN A 90 31.80 -13.01 30.26
CA GLN A 90 32.10 -12.86 31.70
C GLN A 90 31.29 -13.83 32.59
N LEU A 91 30.12 -14.27 32.11
CA LEU A 91 29.31 -15.26 32.81
C LEU A 91 30.00 -16.64 32.88
N TYR A 92 30.86 -16.99 31.90
CA TYR A 92 31.55 -18.29 31.87
C TYR A 92 32.51 -18.47 33.06
N GLU A 93 33.21 -17.38 33.43
CA GLU A 93 34.15 -17.43 34.57
C GLU A 93 33.41 -17.34 35.90
N LEU A 94 32.32 -16.58 35.95
CA LEU A 94 31.50 -16.40 37.18
C LEU A 94 30.75 -17.63 37.60
N ILE A 95 30.20 -18.40 36.65
CA ILE A 95 29.48 -19.68 36.95
C ILE A 95 30.41 -20.68 37.63
N ALA A 96 31.71 -20.59 37.39
CA ALA A 96 32.69 -21.46 38.03
C ALA A 96 33.10 -21.00 39.48
N SER A 97 32.64 -19.86 39.95
CA SER A 97 33.06 -19.27 41.27
C SER A 97 31.85 -19.00 42.16
N PRO A 98 31.50 -19.87 43.13
CA PRO A 98 30.30 -19.77 43.93
C PRO A 98 30.11 -18.44 44.68
N ASP A 99 31.19 -17.83 45.18
CA ASP A 99 31.15 -16.60 45.97
C ASP A 99 30.77 -15.34 45.16
N ALA A 100 31.04 -15.32 43.85
CA ALA A 100 30.73 -14.22 42.96
C ALA A 100 29.32 -14.32 42.31
N ILE A 101 28.72 -15.49 42.33
CA ILE A 101 27.42 -15.77 41.67
C ILE A 101 26.30 -14.92 42.29
N THR A 102 26.19 -14.84 43.59
CA THR A 102 25.06 -14.18 44.26
C THR A 102 24.96 -12.69 43.97
N GLN A 103 26.08 -11.96 43.99
CA GLN A 103 26.08 -10.53 43.63
C GLN A 103 25.70 -10.30 42.19
N ARG A 104 26.24 -11.12 41.28
CA ARG A 104 25.96 -11.00 39.83
C ARG A 104 24.52 -11.34 39.46
N GLN A 105 23.91 -12.31 40.15
CA GLN A 105 22.49 -12.62 39.99
C GLN A 105 21.60 -11.42 40.31
N GLN A 106 21.89 -10.68 41.36
CA GLN A 106 21.14 -9.48 41.73
C GLN A 106 21.35 -8.34 40.73
N GLU A 107 22.58 -8.12 40.25
CA GLU A 107 22.88 -7.15 39.23
C GLU A 107 22.15 -7.46 37.93
N LEU A 108 22.17 -8.71 37.46
CA LEU A 108 21.49 -9.16 36.27
C LEU A 108 19.97 -9.02 36.39
N ALA A 109 19.39 -9.35 37.53
CA ALA A 109 17.96 -9.19 37.76
C ALA A 109 17.54 -7.73 37.63
N ASN A 110 18.32 -6.80 38.13
CA ASN A 110 18.06 -5.35 37.98
C ASN A 110 18.22 -4.86 36.53
N ILE A 111 19.24 -5.36 35.80
CA ILE A 111 19.49 -4.98 34.40
C ILE A 111 18.39 -5.52 33.49
N ILE A 112 17.98 -6.75 33.68
CA ILE A 112 16.97 -7.44 32.87
C ILE A 112 15.56 -6.99 33.26
N GLY A 113 15.37 -6.41 34.45
CA GLY A 113 14.05 -6.06 34.98
C GLY A 113 13.25 -7.28 35.44
N ALA A 114 13.93 -8.30 35.93
CA ALA A 114 13.34 -9.55 36.38
C ALA A 114 13.11 -9.55 37.88
N GLN A 115 12.19 -10.41 38.38
CA GLN A 115 11.96 -10.62 39.77
C GLN A 115 13.18 -11.30 40.42
N SER A 116 13.76 -12.31 39.77
CA SER A 116 14.99 -12.95 40.16
C SER A 116 15.74 -13.58 38.98
N VAL A 117 17.05 -13.70 39.12
CA VAL A 117 17.90 -14.43 38.20
C VAL A 117 18.66 -15.52 39.00
N MET A 118 18.73 -16.72 38.46
CA MET A 118 19.50 -17.81 39.02
C MET A 118 20.52 -18.30 37.96
N LEU A 119 21.79 -18.31 38.35
CA LEU A 119 22.88 -18.90 37.56
C LEU A 119 23.14 -20.31 38.11
N ILE A 120 23.05 -21.33 37.24
CA ILE A 120 23.08 -22.74 37.63
C ILE A 120 24.29 -23.36 36.94
N PRO A 121 25.33 -23.77 37.67
CA PRO A 121 26.45 -24.50 37.09
C PRO A 121 25.99 -25.86 36.53
N SER A 122 26.54 -26.25 35.40
CA SER A 122 26.22 -27.56 34.79
C SER A 122 26.63 -28.72 35.71
N GLY A 123 25.69 -29.65 35.98
CA GLY A 123 25.86 -30.77 36.87
C GLY A 123 25.45 -30.55 38.35
N GLN A 124 25.06 -29.33 38.73
CA GLN A 124 24.58 -28.98 40.06
C GLN A 124 23.09 -28.71 40.16
N GLU A 125 22.35 -28.94 39.10
CA GLU A 125 20.92 -28.62 38.98
C GLU A 125 20.05 -29.27 40.06
N LYS A 126 20.37 -30.52 40.37
CA LYS A 126 19.63 -31.32 41.38
C LYS A 126 19.87 -30.85 42.80
N ASP A 127 21.01 -30.28 43.12
CA ASP A 127 21.36 -29.78 44.45
C ASP A 127 20.60 -28.51 44.82
N LEU A 128 20.04 -27.85 43.81
CA LEU A 128 19.26 -26.61 43.91
C LEU A 128 17.76 -26.85 44.00
N LEU A 129 17.27 -28.11 43.90
CA LEU A 129 15.86 -28.46 44.03
C LEU A 129 15.30 -28.13 45.42
N GLY A 130 14.08 -27.59 45.46
CA GLY A 130 13.36 -27.29 46.70
C GLY A 130 12.17 -26.38 46.49
N GLU A 131 11.58 -25.91 47.62
CA GLU A 131 10.51 -24.93 47.54
C GLU A 131 11.06 -23.55 47.11
N PHE A 132 10.19 -22.74 46.46
CA PHE A 132 10.52 -21.39 46.01
C PHE A 132 11.30 -20.58 47.09
N PRO A 133 12.39 -19.87 46.76
CA PRO A 133 12.90 -19.53 45.44
C PRO A 133 13.88 -20.53 44.79
N ARG A 134 14.03 -21.75 45.30
CA ARG A 134 14.85 -22.78 44.69
C ARG A 134 14.19 -23.35 43.44
N LEU A 135 14.87 -24.26 42.72
CA LEU A 135 14.36 -24.91 41.52
C LEU A 135 13.18 -25.84 41.83
N SER A 136 12.12 -25.70 41.09
CA SER A 136 11.05 -26.68 41.00
C SER A 136 11.38 -27.79 39.99
N TYR A 137 10.58 -28.87 39.99
CA TYR A 137 10.71 -29.95 39.00
C TYR A 137 10.41 -29.44 37.58
N ALA A 138 9.47 -28.50 37.39
CA ALA A 138 9.15 -27.93 36.09
C ALA A 138 10.32 -27.13 35.51
N GLU A 139 10.97 -26.30 36.32
CA GLU A 139 12.16 -25.56 35.90
C GLU A 139 13.34 -26.52 35.60
N LEU A 140 13.42 -27.66 36.31
CA LEU A 140 14.41 -28.71 36.03
C LEU A 140 14.13 -29.35 34.67
N ASP A 141 12.88 -29.54 34.26
CA ASP A 141 12.52 -30.04 32.96
C ASP A 141 12.96 -29.07 31.84
N LEU A 142 12.79 -27.77 32.03
CA LEU A 142 13.32 -26.73 31.07
C LEU A 142 14.85 -26.81 30.96
N ILE A 143 15.56 -27.05 32.05
CA ILE A 143 17.00 -27.23 32.02
C ILE A 143 17.38 -28.49 31.25
N HIS A 144 16.66 -29.62 31.45
CA HIS A 144 16.87 -30.85 30.71
C HIS A 144 16.60 -30.69 29.20
N GLU A 145 15.61 -29.90 28.80
CA GLU A 145 15.41 -29.53 27.39
C GLU A 145 16.63 -28.80 26.83
N ALA A 146 17.17 -27.82 27.56
CA ALA A 146 18.36 -27.10 27.17
C ALA A 146 19.61 -28.02 27.09
N GLN A 147 19.74 -29.00 27.98
CA GLN A 147 20.79 -30.03 27.96
C GLN A 147 20.73 -30.87 26.69
N ASN A 148 19.53 -31.19 26.23
CA ASN A 148 19.28 -31.97 25.01
C ASN A 148 19.42 -31.14 23.72
N GLY A 149 19.86 -29.89 23.81
CA GLY A 149 20.10 -29.00 22.67
C GLY A 149 18.81 -28.37 22.12
N GLN A 150 17.70 -28.47 22.85
CA GLN A 150 16.46 -27.74 22.55
C GLN A 150 16.55 -26.33 23.14
N ILE A 151 15.77 -25.40 22.59
CA ILE A 151 15.61 -24.06 23.17
C ILE A 151 14.35 -24.12 24.03
N PRO A 152 14.45 -24.11 25.38
CA PRO A 152 13.26 -24.19 26.22
C PRO A 152 12.32 -23.03 25.94
N GLY A 153 11.01 -23.34 25.94
CA GLY A 153 9.97 -22.33 25.82
C GLY A 153 9.85 -21.44 27.06
N VAL A 154 9.10 -20.33 26.93
CA VAL A 154 8.66 -19.57 28.10
C VAL A 154 7.51 -20.30 28.77
N GLU A 155 7.57 -20.48 30.10
CA GLU A 155 6.52 -21.16 30.86
C GLU A 155 5.93 -20.26 31.95
N PHE A 156 4.63 -20.45 32.20
CA PHE A 156 3.88 -19.81 33.26
C PHE A 156 3.69 -20.81 34.42
N HIS A 157 4.08 -20.41 35.60
CA HIS A 157 3.93 -21.22 36.84
C HIS A 157 3.01 -20.53 37.84
N ASP A 158 1.91 -21.22 38.19
CA ASP A 158 0.98 -20.79 39.24
C ASP A 158 1.14 -21.70 40.48
N LEU A 159 1.74 -21.17 41.52
CA LEU A 159 2.02 -21.94 42.74
C LEU A 159 0.83 -21.98 43.72
N ASN A 160 -0.40 -21.67 43.27
CA ASN A 160 -1.63 -21.69 44.10
C ASN A 160 -1.55 -20.83 45.38
N GLN A 161 -0.51 -20.02 45.58
CA GLN A 161 -0.34 -19.05 46.66
C GLN A 161 -0.33 -17.63 46.07
N LYS A 162 -1.23 -16.78 46.56
CA LYS A 162 -1.31 -15.39 46.12
C LYS A 162 0.07 -14.70 46.21
N GLY A 163 0.61 -14.28 45.07
CA GLY A 163 1.84 -13.48 44.94
C GLY A 163 3.10 -14.29 44.62
N GLN A 164 3.00 -15.55 44.23
CA GLN A 164 4.14 -16.38 43.83
C GLN A 164 4.09 -16.90 42.40
N SER A 165 3.08 -16.53 41.60
CA SER A 165 3.03 -16.91 40.19
C SER A 165 4.08 -16.12 39.39
N HIS A 166 4.84 -16.82 38.55
CA HIS A 166 5.92 -16.27 37.78
C HIS A 166 6.01 -16.87 36.37
N ILE A 167 6.78 -16.20 35.51
CA ILE A 167 7.06 -16.64 34.16
C ILE A 167 8.55 -16.90 34.05
N ASP A 168 8.92 -18.10 33.58
CA ASP A 168 10.29 -18.53 33.50
C ASP A 168 10.84 -18.53 32.09
N VAL A 169 12.10 -18.11 31.98
CA VAL A 169 12.92 -18.18 30.79
C VAL A 169 14.25 -18.85 31.13
N VAL A 170 14.53 -19.98 30.54
CA VAL A 170 15.81 -20.71 30.73
C VAL A 170 16.63 -20.61 29.46
N ARG A 171 17.92 -20.30 29.59
CA ARG A 171 18.88 -20.36 28.49
C ARG A 171 20.20 -21.00 28.89
N PRO A 172 20.82 -21.83 28.03
CA PRO A 172 22.12 -22.39 28.29
C PRO A 172 23.20 -21.31 28.13
N VAL A 173 24.16 -21.30 29.07
CA VAL A 173 25.38 -20.49 28.96
C VAL A 173 26.45 -21.35 28.29
N VAL A 174 26.84 -20.94 27.07
CA VAL A 174 27.68 -21.76 26.19
C VAL A 174 29.03 -21.11 25.96
N ARG A 175 30.08 -21.80 26.30
CA ARG A 175 31.48 -21.42 26.00
C ARG A 175 31.96 -22.07 24.70
N GLN A 176 32.62 -21.32 23.86
CA GLN A 176 33.27 -21.87 22.66
C GLN A 176 34.65 -22.39 23.05
N ASP A 177 34.86 -23.70 22.92
CA ASP A 177 36.16 -24.32 23.12
C ASP A 177 36.81 -24.61 21.78
N SER A 178 38.14 -24.42 21.70
CA SER A 178 38.89 -24.57 20.44
C SER A 178 39.06 -26.03 19.98
N VAL A 179 38.85 -27.00 20.87
CA VAL A 179 39.08 -28.43 20.59
C VAL A 179 37.75 -29.19 20.51
N VAL A 180 36.79 -28.92 21.43
CA VAL A 180 35.56 -29.68 21.59
C VAL A 180 34.35 -28.95 20.98
N GLY A 181 34.48 -27.68 20.59
CA GLY A 181 33.39 -26.88 20.06
C GLY A 181 32.59 -26.17 21.16
N LYS A 182 31.26 -26.21 21.06
CA LYS A 182 30.37 -25.56 22.02
C LYS A 182 30.21 -26.44 23.27
N ILE A 183 30.49 -25.90 24.47
CA ILE A 183 30.33 -26.56 25.76
C ILE A 183 29.34 -25.75 26.60
N ILE A 184 28.31 -26.41 27.13
CA ILE A 184 27.38 -25.79 28.09
C ILE A 184 28.10 -25.78 29.47
N VAL A 185 28.36 -24.58 29.98
CA VAL A 185 29.02 -24.38 31.27
C VAL A 185 28.02 -24.21 32.40
N GLY A 186 26.77 -23.92 32.09
CA GLY A 186 25.68 -23.75 33.01
C GLY A 186 24.42 -23.19 32.34
N TYR A 187 23.51 -22.71 33.17
CA TYR A 187 22.22 -22.19 32.73
C TYR A 187 21.93 -20.86 33.43
N ILE A 188 21.25 -19.96 32.76
CA ILE A 188 20.61 -18.79 33.34
C ILE A 188 19.10 -19.05 33.37
N LEU A 189 18.49 -19.05 34.55
CA LEU A 189 17.06 -19.05 34.77
C LEU A 189 16.64 -17.64 35.21
N VAL A 190 15.72 -17.05 34.50
CA VAL A 190 15.15 -15.72 34.78
C VAL A 190 13.67 -15.86 35.07
N ARG A 191 13.26 -15.37 36.23
CA ARG A 191 11.86 -15.33 36.68
C ARG A 191 11.34 -13.90 36.59
N TYR A 192 10.25 -13.75 35.86
CA TYR A 192 9.51 -12.49 35.76
C TYR A 192 8.25 -12.58 36.63
N ASP A 193 7.86 -11.49 37.25
CA ASP A 193 6.56 -11.36 37.89
C ASP A 193 5.45 -11.54 36.82
N SER A 194 4.61 -12.55 37.02
CA SER A 194 3.54 -12.85 36.05
C SER A 194 2.55 -11.71 35.92
N ALA A 195 2.21 -11.01 37.01
CA ALA A 195 1.28 -9.89 36.95
C ALA A 195 1.82 -8.77 36.03
N LEU A 196 3.11 -8.43 36.16
CA LEU A 196 3.75 -7.39 35.33
C LEU A 196 3.73 -7.74 33.83
N VAL A 197 3.98 -9.01 33.50
CA VAL A 197 4.00 -9.46 32.10
C VAL A 197 2.58 -9.55 31.54
N LEU A 198 1.64 -10.12 32.31
CA LEU A 198 0.26 -10.32 31.88
C LEU A 198 -0.50 -8.99 31.74
N ASP A 199 -0.28 -8.03 32.65
CA ASP A 199 -0.88 -6.69 32.53
C ASP A 199 -0.46 -6.01 31.22
N ARG A 200 0.81 -6.09 30.86
CA ARG A 200 1.30 -5.53 29.59
C ARG A 200 0.75 -6.25 28.36
N LEU A 201 0.44 -7.55 28.46
CA LEU A 201 -0.24 -8.30 27.39
C LEU A 201 -1.72 -7.93 27.31
N GLN A 202 -2.36 -7.66 28.47
CA GLN A 202 -3.77 -7.27 28.56
C GLN A 202 -4.05 -5.99 27.76
N ASP A 203 -3.11 -5.04 27.72
CA ASP A 203 -3.24 -3.82 26.93
C ASP A 203 -3.46 -4.09 25.43
N LEU A 204 -2.92 -5.19 24.90
CA LEU A 204 -3.11 -5.62 23.52
C LEU A 204 -4.52 -6.15 23.26
N PHE A 205 -5.26 -6.54 24.28
CA PHE A 205 -6.56 -7.24 24.17
C PHE A 205 -7.76 -6.30 24.31
N GLN A 206 -7.54 -5.00 24.51
CA GLN A 206 -8.62 -4.03 24.77
C GLN A 206 -9.68 -3.95 23.65
N LEU A 207 -9.28 -4.21 22.41
CA LEU A 207 -10.16 -4.19 21.24
C LEU A 207 -10.65 -5.60 20.84
N ALA A 208 -10.26 -6.64 21.56
CA ALA A 208 -10.63 -8.01 21.24
C ALA A 208 -11.96 -8.39 21.93
N ASP A 209 -12.83 -9.08 21.19
CA ASP A 209 -14.12 -9.51 21.74
C ASP A 209 -13.92 -10.64 22.79
N ARG A 210 -13.03 -11.61 22.50
CA ARG A 210 -12.58 -12.62 23.47
C ARG A 210 -11.20 -13.14 23.09
N VAL A 211 -10.29 -13.20 24.06
CA VAL A 211 -8.93 -13.79 23.94
C VAL A 211 -8.66 -14.70 25.13
N GLU A 212 -7.95 -15.79 24.89
CA GLU A 212 -7.40 -16.62 25.95
C GLU A 212 -5.95 -16.99 25.65
N LEU A 213 -5.12 -16.92 26.67
CA LEU A 213 -3.79 -17.52 26.69
C LEU A 213 -3.83 -18.80 27.52
N SER A 214 -3.33 -19.85 26.91
CA SER A 214 -3.25 -21.16 27.54
C SER A 214 -1.88 -21.78 27.35
N GLN A 215 -1.49 -22.65 28.23
CA GLN A 215 -0.23 -23.41 28.20
C GLN A 215 -0.51 -24.90 28.09
N ALA A 216 0.22 -25.58 27.23
CA ALA A 216 0.20 -27.05 27.17
C ALA A 216 1.04 -27.58 28.32
N LEU A 217 0.46 -28.52 29.10
CA LEU A 217 1.13 -29.18 30.21
C LEU A 217 1.76 -30.49 29.74
N SER A 218 2.71 -31.02 30.52
CA SER A 218 3.42 -32.26 30.22
C SER A 218 2.52 -33.51 30.18
N ASP A 219 1.33 -33.47 30.79
CA ASP A 219 0.32 -34.54 30.73
C ASP A 219 -0.58 -34.45 29.46
N GLY A 220 -0.33 -33.50 28.57
CA GLY A 220 -1.11 -33.27 27.37
C GLY A 220 -2.39 -32.47 27.59
N SER A 221 -2.67 -32.01 28.77
CA SER A 221 -3.76 -31.11 29.08
C SER A 221 -3.37 -29.65 28.76
N THR A 222 -4.37 -28.76 28.67
CA THR A 222 -4.14 -27.32 28.40
C THR A 222 -4.71 -26.52 29.56
N GLN A 223 -3.89 -25.68 30.16
CA GLN A 223 -4.30 -24.79 31.26
C GLN A 223 -4.47 -23.36 30.71
N VAL A 224 -5.66 -22.77 30.88
CA VAL A 224 -5.90 -21.35 30.59
C VAL A 224 -5.46 -20.55 31.80
N PHE A 225 -4.48 -19.66 31.62
CA PHE A 225 -3.95 -18.82 32.69
C PHE A 225 -4.35 -17.37 32.56
N MET A 226 -4.83 -16.93 31.37
CA MET A 226 -5.36 -15.58 31.15
C MET A 226 -6.55 -15.63 30.21
N GLY A 227 -7.59 -14.86 30.51
CA GLY A 227 -8.76 -14.67 29.63
C GLY A 227 -9.29 -13.24 29.68
N TRP A 228 -9.55 -12.65 28.52
CA TRP A 228 -10.06 -11.29 28.36
C TRP A 228 -11.30 -11.27 27.47
N GLY A 229 -12.28 -10.39 27.78
CA GLY A 229 -13.50 -10.20 26.99
C GLY A 229 -14.63 -11.18 27.33
N ASP A 230 -15.67 -11.24 26.48
CA ASP A 230 -16.92 -11.97 26.75
C ASP A 230 -16.75 -13.48 26.63
N ALA A 231 -16.82 -14.18 27.75
CA ALA A 231 -16.71 -15.66 27.81
C ALA A 231 -17.85 -16.38 27.08
N ALA A 232 -19.03 -15.75 26.88
CA ALA A 232 -20.16 -16.36 26.20
C ALA A 232 -19.91 -16.60 24.70
N LEU A 233 -18.89 -15.96 24.12
CA LEU A 233 -18.50 -16.14 22.72
C LEU A 233 -17.92 -17.52 22.41
N LYS A 234 -17.35 -18.24 23.39
CA LYS A 234 -16.83 -19.61 23.20
C LYS A 234 -17.86 -20.59 22.61
N GLY A 235 -19.14 -20.39 22.91
CA GLY A 235 -20.21 -21.28 22.41
C GLY A 235 -20.92 -20.73 21.16
N ARG A 236 -20.62 -19.54 20.73
CA ARG A 236 -21.37 -18.80 19.67
C ARG A 236 -20.52 -18.33 18.49
N ALA A 237 -19.22 -18.25 18.64
CA ALA A 237 -18.29 -17.78 17.61
C ALA A 237 -17.26 -18.84 17.27
N GLN A 238 -16.76 -18.78 16.04
CA GLN A 238 -15.65 -19.62 15.60
C GLN A 238 -14.36 -19.15 16.29
N SER A 239 -13.53 -20.08 16.74
CA SER A 239 -12.23 -19.77 17.32
C SER A 239 -11.09 -19.88 16.31
N HIS A 240 -10.13 -18.97 16.44
CA HIS A 240 -8.82 -19.11 15.81
C HIS A 240 -7.79 -19.32 16.90
N SER A 241 -6.90 -20.29 16.73
CA SER A 241 -5.87 -20.61 17.72
C SER A 241 -4.51 -20.74 17.06
N GLY A 242 -3.48 -20.20 17.70
CA GLY A 242 -2.10 -20.26 17.21
C GLY A 242 -1.10 -20.38 18.36
N VAL A 243 -0.01 -21.10 18.12
CA VAL A 243 1.08 -21.29 19.07
C VAL A 243 2.02 -20.09 19.02
N ILE A 244 2.41 -19.57 20.18
CA ILE A 244 3.39 -18.50 20.33
C ILE A 244 4.79 -19.13 20.28
N LYS A 245 5.61 -18.69 19.34
CA LYS A 245 6.97 -19.23 19.15
C LYS A 245 7.82 -19.03 20.41
N ASN A 246 8.72 -19.98 20.67
CA ASN A 246 9.61 -19.98 21.82
C ASN A 246 8.88 -19.97 23.18
N SER A 247 7.65 -20.49 23.21
CA SER A 247 6.89 -20.68 24.43
C SER A 247 6.02 -21.95 24.31
N SER A 248 5.56 -22.46 25.45
CA SER A 248 4.53 -23.50 25.53
C SER A 248 3.10 -22.92 25.40
N TRP A 249 2.97 -21.65 25.05
CA TRP A 249 1.72 -20.91 25.07
C TRP A 249 0.96 -20.93 23.73
N GLN A 250 -0.36 -20.95 23.85
CA GLN A 250 -1.29 -20.86 22.75
C GLN A 250 -2.23 -19.68 22.96
N LEU A 251 -2.40 -18.86 21.92
CA LEU A 251 -3.38 -17.79 21.86
C LEU A 251 -4.63 -18.29 21.15
N SER A 252 -5.78 -18.17 21.78
CA SER A 252 -7.08 -18.42 21.20
C SER A 252 -7.91 -17.14 21.15
N TYR A 253 -8.55 -16.86 20.01
CA TYR A 253 -9.31 -15.65 19.73
C TYR A 253 -10.70 -15.98 19.19
N TRP A 254 -11.74 -15.29 19.69
CA TRP A 254 -13.12 -15.36 19.22
C TRP A 254 -13.61 -13.95 18.90
N GLN A 255 -14.18 -13.77 17.73
CA GLN A 255 -14.80 -12.52 17.32
C GLN A 255 -16.32 -12.65 17.35
N ALA A 256 -17.02 -11.64 17.91
CA ALA A 256 -18.47 -11.59 17.86
C ALA A 256 -18.94 -11.43 16.40
N PRO A 257 -20.00 -12.12 15.97
CA PRO A 257 -20.59 -11.93 14.66
C PRO A 257 -21.03 -10.47 14.52
N ARG A 258 -20.37 -9.72 13.65
CA ARG A 258 -20.75 -8.33 13.38
C ARG A 258 -21.71 -8.28 12.19
N ASP A 259 -22.86 -7.64 12.36
CA ASP A 259 -23.76 -7.34 11.25
C ASP A 259 -23.16 -6.15 10.48
N TRP A 260 -22.71 -6.40 9.26
CA TRP A 260 -22.11 -5.38 8.40
C TRP A 260 -23.13 -4.27 8.15
N GLN A 261 -22.73 -3.03 8.37
CA GLN A 261 -23.57 -1.86 8.15
C GLN A 261 -23.14 -1.13 6.88
N VAL A 262 -24.10 -0.86 6.01
CA VAL A 262 -23.94 0.00 4.85
C VAL A 262 -24.66 1.31 5.16
N GLN A 263 -23.93 2.40 5.25
CA GLN A 263 -24.47 3.73 5.64
C GLN A 263 -25.29 3.71 6.95
N GLY A 264 -24.81 2.98 7.96
CA GLY A 264 -25.51 2.89 9.25
C GLY A 264 -26.72 1.95 9.27
N MET A 265 -26.97 1.22 8.20
CA MET A 265 -28.06 0.27 8.06
C MET A 265 -27.52 -1.15 7.91
N SER A 266 -28.18 -2.14 8.52
CA SER A 266 -27.81 -3.56 8.30
C SER A 266 -27.78 -3.86 6.81
N TRP A 267 -26.73 -4.55 6.32
CA TRP A 267 -26.58 -4.90 4.90
C TRP A 267 -27.79 -5.67 4.37
N ARG A 268 -28.47 -6.46 5.21
CA ARG A 268 -29.68 -7.21 4.87
C ARG A 268 -30.84 -6.28 4.53
N LEU A 269 -31.08 -5.27 5.34
CA LEU A 269 -32.13 -4.27 5.11
C LEU A 269 -31.78 -3.42 3.87
N PHE A 270 -30.54 -3.00 3.73
CA PHE A 270 -30.06 -2.26 2.56
C PHE A 270 -30.27 -3.05 1.26
N TYR A 271 -29.91 -4.33 1.26
CA TYR A 271 -30.09 -5.20 0.09
C TYR A 271 -31.56 -5.33 -0.31
N TRP A 272 -32.47 -5.53 0.65
CA TRP A 272 -33.90 -5.64 0.36
C TRP A 272 -34.52 -4.33 -0.12
N LEU A 273 -34.09 -3.18 0.41
CA LEU A 273 -34.55 -1.87 -0.05
C LEU A 273 -34.07 -1.60 -1.49
N LEU A 274 -32.81 -1.91 -1.79
CA LEU A 274 -32.26 -1.78 -3.14
C LEU A 274 -33.01 -2.68 -4.13
N SER A 275 -33.24 -3.94 -3.78
CA SER A 275 -33.99 -4.90 -4.61
C SER A 275 -35.43 -4.48 -4.85
N ALA A 276 -36.10 -3.96 -3.83
CA ALA A 276 -37.43 -3.40 -3.96
C ALA A 276 -37.46 -2.17 -4.88
N GLY A 277 -36.49 -1.28 -4.77
CA GLY A 277 -36.33 -0.12 -5.66
C GLY A 277 -36.19 -0.53 -7.11
N VAL A 278 -35.35 -1.50 -7.42
CA VAL A 278 -35.16 -2.04 -8.79
C VAL A 278 -36.47 -2.63 -9.33
N LEU A 279 -37.18 -3.40 -8.52
CA LEU A 279 -38.49 -3.94 -8.91
C LEU A 279 -39.53 -2.86 -9.24
N VAL A 280 -39.57 -1.78 -8.45
CA VAL A 280 -40.47 -0.64 -8.71
C VAL A 280 -40.13 0.07 -10.02
N VAL A 281 -38.81 0.34 -10.25
CA VAL A 281 -38.37 0.99 -11.50
C VAL A 281 -38.70 0.12 -12.72
N LEU A 282 -38.48 -1.19 -12.63
CA LEU A 282 -38.83 -2.14 -13.70
C LEU A 282 -40.36 -2.15 -13.95
N ALA A 283 -41.19 -2.18 -12.90
CA ALA A 283 -42.63 -2.15 -13.01
C ALA A 283 -43.12 -0.86 -13.70
N VAL A 284 -42.56 0.31 -13.32
CA VAL A 284 -42.87 1.58 -13.96
C VAL A 284 -42.46 1.60 -15.43
N ALA A 285 -41.24 1.15 -15.73
CA ALA A 285 -40.73 1.09 -17.12
C ALA A 285 -41.63 0.20 -18.00
N LEU A 286 -42.04 -0.96 -17.51
CA LEU A 286 -42.90 -1.88 -18.23
C LEU A 286 -44.31 -1.28 -18.41
N ALA A 287 -44.83 -0.58 -17.41
CA ALA A 287 -46.15 0.11 -17.51
C ALA A 287 -46.12 1.26 -18.54
N VAL A 288 -45.01 2.00 -18.61
CA VAL A 288 -44.82 3.06 -19.62
C VAL A 288 -44.71 2.42 -21.03
N LEU A 289 -43.91 1.39 -21.17
CA LEU A 289 -43.77 0.65 -22.45
C LEU A 289 -45.12 0.12 -22.91
N TRP A 290 -45.90 -0.47 -22.00
CA TRP A 290 -47.28 -0.93 -22.27
C TRP A 290 -48.16 0.18 -22.81
N ARG A 291 -48.21 1.36 -22.12
CA ARG A 291 -49.03 2.50 -22.57
C ARG A 291 -48.57 2.98 -23.98
N LEU A 292 -47.27 3.03 -24.26
CA LEU A 292 -46.78 3.47 -25.56
C LEU A 292 -47.16 2.48 -26.68
N LEU A 293 -47.06 1.18 -26.44
CA LEU A 293 -47.46 0.14 -27.38
C LEU A 293 -48.98 0.14 -27.63
N ASP A 294 -49.79 0.23 -26.57
CA ASP A 294 -51.25 0.31 -26.68
C ASP A 294 -51.68 1.57 -27.47
N HIS A 295 -51.09 2.71 -27.20
CA HIS A 295 -51.33 3.96 -27.94
C HIS A 295 -51.02 3.83 -29.45
N LYS A 296 -49.78 3.32 -29.76
CA LYS A 296 -49.35 3.14 -31.16
C LYS A 296 -50.17 2.09 -31.91
N THR A 297 -50.55 1.03 -31.25
CA THR A 297 -51.38 -0.03 -31.84
C THR A 297 -52.79 0.47 -32.18
N ARG A 298 -53.41 1.23 -31.24
CA ARG A 298 -54.71 1.86 -31.48
C ARG A 298 -54.69 2.90 -32.60
N ALA A 299 -53.63 3.74 -32.62
CA ALA A 299 -53.44 4.77 -33.65
C ALA A 299 -53.30 4.15 -35.02
N SER A 300 -52.47 3.05 -35.14
CA SER A 300 -52.25 2.32 -36.38
C SER A 300 -53.55 1.58 -36.86
N ALA A 301 -54.30 0.97 -35.94
CA ALA A 301 -55.59 0.30 -36.27
C ALA A 301 -56.62 1.33 -36.74
N ASN A 302 -56.69 2.50 -36.16
CA ASN A 302 -57.54 3.60 -36.56
C ASN A 302 -57.20 4.07 -37.99
N LYS A 303 -55.91 4.16 -38.38
CA LYS A 303 -55.46 4.54 -39.74
C LYS A 303 -55.91 3.49 -40.78
N VAL A 304 -55.82 2.20 -40.45
CA VAL A 304 -56.33 1.14 -41.31
C VAL A 304 -57.86 1.25 -41.45
N TYR A 305 -58.56 1.48 -40.38
CA TYR A 305 -60.02 1.66 -40.38
C TYR A 305 -60.44 2.90 -41.21
N GLU A 306 -59.79 4.05 -41.01
CA GLU A 306 -60.06 5.26 -41.81
C GLU A 306 -59.82 5.01 -43.31
N TYR A 307 -58.76 4.31 -43.67
CA TYR A 307 -58.49 3.96 -45.10
C TYR A 307 -59.61 3.11 -45.67
N VAL A 308 -59.98 2.05 -44.97
CA VAL A 308 -61.07 1.15 -45.46
C VAL A 308 -62.42 1.87 -45.58
N TRP A 309 -62.76 2.70 -44.59
CA TRP A 309 -64.01 3.51 -44.58
C TRP A 309 -64.01 4.56 -45.68
N ASP A 310 -62.94 5.34 -45.84
CA ASP A 310 -62.88 6.34 -46.89
C ASP A 310 -62.81 5.66 -48.29
N ARG A 311 -62.29 4.51 -48.41
CA ARG A 311 -62.31 3.72 -49.69
C ARG A 311 -63.69 3.23 -50.07
N ILE A 312 -64.45 2.73 -49.08
CA ILE A 312 -65.81 2.27 -49.30
C ILE A 312 -66.74 3.43 -49.68
N ASN A 313 -66.49 4.63 -49.07
CA ASN A 313 -67.33 5.80 -49.28
C ASN A 313 -66.82 6.76 -50.41
N GLY A 314 -65.80 6.39 -51.11
CA GLY A 314 -65.24 7.18 -52.22
C GLY A 314 -64.42 8.45 -51.85
N HIS A 315 -64.14 8.65 -50.60
CA HIS A 315 -63.45 9.86 -50.07
C HIS A 315 -61.93 9.72 -49.93
N TRP A 316 -61.31 8.74 -50.58
CA TRP A 316 -59.90 8.35 -50.40
C TRP A 316 -58.87 9.11 -51.22
N MET A 317 -59.29 9.79 -52.28
CA MET A 317 -58.40 10.49 -53.18
C MET A 317 -57.74 11.71 -52.46
N GLY A 318 -56.41 11.77 -52.53
CA GLY A 318 -55.61 12.88 -51.91
C GLY A 318 -55.30 12.75 -50.43
N LYS A 319 -55.75 11.69 -49.73
CA LYS A 319 -55.47 11.46 -48.33
C LYS A 319 -54.27 10.54 -48.13
N SER A 320 -53.38 10.85 -47.18
CA SER A 320 -52.26 10.00 -46.74
C SER A 320 -52.64 9.23 -45.48
N TYR A 321 -52.44 7.93 -45.52
CA TYR A 321 -52.71 6.99 -44.39
C TYR A 321 -51.39 6.35 -43.98
N VAL A 322 -50.68 6.93 -43.02
CA VAL A 322 -49.41 6.39 -42.53
C VAL A 322 -49.66 5.88 -41.12
N PRO A 323 -49.52 4.58 -40.85
CA PRO A 323 -49.61 4.01 -39.53
C PRO A 323 -48.39 4.38 -38.68
N GLU A 324 -48.53 4.43 -37.35
CA GLU A 324 -47.42 4.71 -36.44
C GLU A 324 -46.53 3.49 -36.22
N LEU A 325 -47.04 2.27 -36.48
CA LEU A 325 -46.25 1.04 -36.42
C LEU A 325 -45.87 0.62 -37.83
N SER A 326 -44.57 0.46 -38.10
CA SER A 326 -44.01 0.06 -39.38
C SER A 326 -44.50 -1.31 -39.86
N GLU A 327 -44.82 -2.22 -38.94
CA GLU A 327 -45.30 -3.57 -39.18
C GLU A 327 -46.70 -3.58 -39.80
N VAL A 328 -47.52 -2.52 -39.60
CA VAL A 328 -48.84 -2.37 -40.19
C VAL A 328 -48.80 -1.77 -41.59
N GLN A 329 -47.69 -1.12 -41.98
CA GLN A 329 -47.52 -0.51 -43.30
C GLN A 329 -47.65 -1.50 -44.47
N PRO A 330 -47.08 -2.75 -44.46
CA PRO A 330 -47.29 -3.69 -45.48
C PRO A 330 -48.74 -4.11 -45.67
N THR A 331 -49.47 -4.24 -44.55
CA THR A 331 -50.89 -4.58 -44.58
C THR A 331 -51.73 -3.45 -45.22
N LEU A 332 -51.45 -2.21 -44.84
CA LEU A 332 -52.09 -1.05 -45.44
C LEU A 332 -51.75 -0.92 -46.92
N THR A 333 -50.50 -1.14 -47.32
CA THR A 333 -50.07 -1.13 -48.71
C THR A 333 -50.76 -2.23 -49.52
N ARG A 334 -50.91 -3.45 -48.95
CA ARG A 334 -51.68 -4.53 -49.58
C ARG A 334 -53.15 -4.12 -49.77
N LEU A 335 -53.79 -3.55 -48.79
CA LEU A 335 -55.16 -3.01 -48.87
C LEU A 335 -55.29 -1.90 -49.91
N GLN A 336 -54.29 -1.05 -50.05
CA GLN A 336 -54.23 0.03 -51.08
C GLN A 336 -54.13 -0.52 -52.47
N ASN A 337 -53.43 -1.63 -52.68
CA ASN A 337 -53.24 -2.28 -53.97
C ASN A 337 -54.37 -3.25 -54.34
N LEU A 338 -55.33 -3.53 -53.47
CA LEU A 338 -56.53 -4.30 -53.84
C LEU A 338 -57.39 -3.55 -54.84
N ASN A 339 -57.80 -4.27 -55.91
CA ASN A 339 -58.66 -3.72 -56.92
C ASN A 339 -60.14 -3.67 -56.42
N TRP A 340 -60.58 -2.48 -55.96
CA TRP A 340 -61.86 -2.24 -55.37
C TRP A 340 -62.98 -1.98 -56.34
N SER A 341 -62.79 -2.34 -57.66
CA SER A 341 -63.76 -2.08 -58.71
C SER A 341 -65.03 -2.93 -58.70
N VAL A 342 -65.25 -3.75 -57.68
CA VAL A 342 -66.34 -4.68 -57.59
C VAL A 342 -67.38 -4.29 -56.54
N ALA A 343 -67.24 -3.24 -55.83
CA ALA A 343 -68.12 -2.90 -54.66
C ALA A 343 -69.26 -1.93 -54.97
N ALA A 344 -69.48 -1.55 -56.17
CA ALA A 344 -70.64 -0.67 -56.58
C ALA A 344 -71.79 -1.42 -57.28
N GLY A 345 -72.30 -2.48 -56.59
CA GLY A 345 -73.52 -3.10 -57.08
C GLY A 345 -73.59 -4.59 -56.81
N VAL A 346 -74.08 -4.95 -55.66
CA VAL A 346 -74.99 -6.09 -55.42
C VAL A 346 -75.44 -6.09 -53.99
N LYS A 347 -76.67 -5.80 -53.74
CA LYS A 347 -77.40 -6.27 -52.55
C LYS A 347 -77.67 -7.77 -52.80
N GLY A 348 -77.25 -8.65 -51.88
CA GLY A 348 -77.75 -10.03 -51.75
C GLY A 348 -76.80 -11.06 -52.26
N ALA A 349 -76.16 -11.74 -51.37
CA ALA A 349 -76.10 -13.19 -51.22
C ALA A 349 -75.08 -13.57 -50.17
N ALA A 350 -75.51 -14.36 -49.23
CA ALA A 350 -74.71 -15.00 -48.21
C ALA A 350 -73.87 -16.14 -48.84
N ASP A 351 -72.82 -16.52 -48.09
CA ASP A 351 -72.03 -17.75 -48.16
C ASP A 351 -71.02 -17.90 -49.31
N THR A 352 -69.78 -17.66 -49.04
CA THR A 352 -68.70 -18.52 -49.49
C THR A 352 -67.50 -18.51 -48.55
N HIS A 353 -67.22 -19.69 -48.02
CA HIS A 353 -66.03 -20.00 -47.24
C HIS A 353 -64.75 -19.79 -48.05
N LEU A 354 -63.83 -18.93 -47.60
CA LEU A 354 -62.49 -18.95 -48.14
C LEU A 354 -61.55 -19.67 -47.12
N LYS A 355 -61.08 -20.87 -47.58
CA LYS A 355 -59.98 -21.58 -46.94
C LYS A 355 -58.68 -20.78 -47.18
N LEU A 356 -57.97 -20.45 -46.17
CA LEU A 356 -56.55 -20.00 -46.25
C LEU A 356 -55.68 -21.25 -46.10
N GLU A 357 -54.95 -21.62 -47.16
CA GLU A 357 -53.84 -22.54 -47.06
C GLU A 357 -52.63 -21.85 -46.53
N THR A 358 -52.06 -22.47 -45.49
CA THR A 358 -50.80 -22.09 -44.89
C THR A 358 -49.66 -22.76 -45.65
N ALA A 359 -48.81 -21.98 -46.28
CA ALA A 359 -47.54 -22.47 -46.82
C ALA A 359 -46.40 -21.78 -45.97
N ALA A 360 -45.67 -22.60 -45.25
CA ALA A 360 -44.41 -22.21 -44.63
C ALA A 360 -43.24 -22.50 -45.56
N PRO A 361 -42.27 -21.64 -45.74
CA PRO A 361 -41.02 -22.02 -46.37
C PRO A 361 -40.02 -22.45 -45.31
N ALA A 362 -39.39 -23.61 -45.54
CA ALA A 362 -38.24 -24.15 -44.85
C ALA A 362 -36.99 -23.28 -45.13
N ILE A 363 -36.20 -23.02 -44.14
CA ILE A 363 -34.87 -22.44 -44.31
C ILE A 363 -33.86 -23.52 -43.95
N SER A 364 -33.05 -23.87 -44.94
CA SER A 364 -31.88 -24.72 -44.84
C SER A 364 -30.70 -23.92 -44.23
N GLY A 365 -29.86 -24.62 -43.47
CA GLY A 365 -28.71 -24.09 -42.78
C GLY A 365 -27.57 -23.64 -43.68
N GLY A 366 -26.72 -22.81 -43.12
CA GLY A 366 -25.42 -22.41 -43.65
C GLY A 366 -24.60 -21.81 -42.57
N ASP A 367 -23.46 -22.44 -42.32
CA ASP A 367 -22.37 -22.08 -41.39
C ASP A 367 -21.80 -20.68 -41.64
N GLY A 368 -21.30 -20.05 -40.58
CA GLY A 368 -20.27 -19.02 -40.75
C GLY A 368 -20.13 -18.01 -39.64
N GLY A 369 -19.14 -18.22 -38.78
CA GLY A 369 -18.30 -17.16 -38.30
C GLY A 369 -18.77 -16.33 -37.09
N SER A 370 -18.43 -16.81 -35.91
CA SER A 370 -18.38 -16.06 -34.65
C SER A 370 -17.27 -14.99 -34.69
N THR A 371 -17.61 -13.72 -34.50
CA THR A 371 -16.70 -12.72 -33.89
C THR A 371 -17.33 -12.24 -32.61
N ALA A 372 -16.82 -12.78 -31.51
CA ALA A 372 -17.14 -12.31 -30.17
C ALA A 372 -16.49 -10.92 -29.96
N ALA A 373 -17.30 -9.91 -29.76
CA ALA A 373 -16.85 -8.63 -29.19
C ALA A 373 -16.59 -8.88 -27.70
N ALA A 374 -15.34 -8.63 -27.28
CA ALA A 374 -14.93 -8.69 -25.90
C ALA A 374 -15.67 -7.60 -25.11
N ALA A 375 -16.45 -8.01 -24.12
CA ALA A 375 -17.00 -7.12 -23.12
C ALA A 375 -15.88 -6.73 -22.15
N THR A 376 -15.69 -5.43 -21.93
CA THR A 376 -14.81 -4.86 -20.91
C THR A 376 -15.31 -5.30 -19.55
N PRO A 377 -14.46 -5.86 -18.65
CA PRO A 377 -14.90 -6.27 -17.33
C PRO A 377 -15.22 -5.03 -16.49
N THR A 378 -16.29 -5.12 -15.72
CA THR A 378 -16.69 -4.09 -14.76
C THR A 378 -15.78 -4.13 -13.54
N TYR A 379 -15.60 -2.96 -12.89
CA TYR A 379 -14.72 -2.69 -11.72
C TYR A 379 -14.86 -3.70 -10.56
N VAL A 380 -16.01 -4.36 -10.42
CA VAL A 380 -16.27 -5.37 -9.39
C VAL A 380 -15.52 -6.69 -9.66
N ASP A 381 -15.25 -7.02 -10.93
CA ASP A 381 -14.54 -8.25 -11.29
C ASP A 381 -13.02 -8.18 -11.03
N LEU A 382 -12.48 -6.98 -10.82
CA LEU A 382 -11.04 -6.77 -10.55
C LEU A 382 -10.67 -6.86 -9.07
N LEU A 383 -11.64 -6.81 -8.16
CA LEU A 383 -11.38 -6.84 -6.70
C LEU A 383 -11.57 -8.23 -6.06
N TYR A 384 -12.12 -9.20 -6.78
CA TYR A 384 -12.41 -10.53 -6.25
C TYR A 384 -11.99 -11.64 -7.20
N HIS A 385 -10.70 -11.69 -7.52
CA HIS A 385 -10.12 -12.97 -7.86
C HIS A 385 -9.64 -13.64 -6.57
N ASP A 386 -10.31 -14.78 -6.31
CA ASP A 386 -10.05 -15.78 -5.31
C ASP A 386 -8.64 -15.75 -4.73
N SER A 387 -8.54 -15.50 -3.43
CA SER A 387 -7.43 -15.97 -2.63
C SER A 387 -7.56 -17.48 -2.38
N ALA A 388 -7.68 -18.26 -3.43
CA ALA A 388 -7.22 -19.63 -3.40
C ALA A 388 -5.74 -19.59 -3.06
N ALA A 389 -5.30 -20.43 -2.14
CA ALA A 389 -3.89 -20.61 -1.80
C ALA A 389 -3.06 -20.49 -3.07
N VAL A 390 -2.21 -19.44 -3.13
CA VAL A 390 -1.30 -19.27 -4.25
C VAL A 390 -0.41 -20.49 -4.22
N GLU A 391 -0.71 -21.47 -5.06
CA GLU A 391 0.28 -22.46 -5.43
C GLU A 391 1.43 -21.66 -6.01
N VAL A 392 2.55 -21.69 -5.31
CA VAL A 392 3.81 -21.13 -5.80
C VAL A 392 4.14 -21.92 -7.04
N GLU A 393 3.78 -21.39 -8.20
CA GLU A 393 4.22 -21.96 -9.47
C GLU A 393 5.74 -21.86 -9.48
N GLU A 394 6.38 -22.98 -9.32
CA GLU A 394 7.82 -23.14 -9.53
C GLU A 394 8.07 -22.96 -11.04
N ILE A 395 8.28 -21.70 -11.43
CA ILE A 395 8.58 -21.37 -12.82
C ILE A 395 9.96 -21.96 -13.09
N ALA A 396 10.00 -23.03 -13.91
CA ALA A 396 11.26 -23.53 -14.44
C ALA A 396 11.98 -22.34 -15.10
N ALA A 397 13.08 -21.89 -14.47
CA ALA A 397 13.86 -20.79 -14.99
C ALA A 397 14.30 -21.15 -16.43
N PRO A 398 14.14 -20.24 -17.40
CA PRO A 398 14.66 -20.46 -18.74
C PRO A 398 16.15 -20.81 -18.62
N GLU A 399 16.62 -21.80 -19.37
CA GLU A 399 18.04 -22.11 -19.51
C GLU A 399 18.73 -20.87 -20.09
N LEU A 400 19.29 -20.05 -19.20
CA LEU A 400 20.01 -18.83 -19.55
C LEU A 400 21.48 -19.19 -19.74
N GLU A 401 22.03 -18.76 -20.85
CA GLU A 401 23.45 -18.88 -21.16
C GLU A 401 24.30 -18.38 -19.98
N LYS A 402 25.37 -19.11 -19.62
CA LYS A 402 26.29 -18.67 -18.59
C LYS A 402 26.94 -17.35 -19.00
N ARG A 403 26.56 -16.26 -18.33
CA ARG A 403 27.19 -14.95 -18.54
C ARG A 403 28.60 -14.93 -17.93
N VAL A 404 29.49 -14.32 -18.64
CA VAL A 404 30.88 -14.12 -18.19
C VAL A 404 30.92 -12.82 -17.38
N SER A 405 31.59 -12.84 -16.21
CA SER A 405 31.80 -11.63 -15.39
C SER A 405 32.51 -10.54 -16.20
N ASN A 406 32.03 -9.30 -16.09
CA ASN A 406 32.57 -8.15 -16.82
C ASN A 406 33.47 -7.31 -15.88
N PRO A 407 34.81 -7.32 -16.05
CA PRO A 407 35.73 -6.57 -15.20
C PRO A 407 35.65 -5.03 -15.41
N ASP A 408 35.11 -4.55 -16.53
CA ASP A 408 35.06 -3.13 -16.88
C ASP A 408 33.81 -2.41 -16.32
N VAL A 409 33.55 -2.57 -15.04
CA VAL A 409 32.43 -1.89 -14.37
C VAL A 409 32.84 -0.47 -13.97
N PRO A 410 32.16 0.59 -14.44
CA PRO A 410 32.53 1.95 -14.11
C PRO A 410 32.33 2.27 -12.61
N ALA A 411 33.37 2.69 -11.92
CA ALA A 411 33.30 3.09 -10.50
C ALA A 411 32.28 4.22 -10.27
N ALA A 412 32.12 5.11 -11.22
CA ALA A 412 31.23 6.29 -11.13
C ALA A 412 29.74 5.96 -10.98
N ILE A 413 29.30 4.72 -11.29
CA ILE A 413 27.90 4.33 -11.06
C ILE A 413 27.59 4.00 -9.59
N PHE A 414 28.63 3.64 -8.79
CA PHE A 414 28.48 3.33 -7.36
C PHE A 414 28.58 4.63 -6.55
N ARG A 415 27.43 5.25 -6.33
CA ARG A 415 27.32 6.56 -5.67
C ARG A 415 27.25 6.43 -4.15
N ALA A 416 27.06 7.56 -3.49
CA ALA A 416 27.07 7.61 -2.02
C ALA A 416 25.98 6.73 -1.36
N TYR A 417 24.85 6.49 -2.03
CA TYR A 417 23.72 5.75 -1.43
C TYR A 417 22.87 4.95 -2.42
N ASP A 418 23.24 4.90 -3.67
CA ASP A 418 22.62 4.09 -4.71
C ASP A 418 23.62 3.73 -5.82
N ILE A 419 23.17 2.89 -6.74
CA ILE A 419 23.88 2.64 -8.00
C ILE A 419 23.06 3.31 -9.09
N ARG A 420 23.71 4.13 -9.95
CA ARG A 420 23.02 4.85 -10.99
C ARG A 420 23.88 5.06 -12.24
N GLY A 421 23.33 4.74 -13.41
CA GLY A 421 24.05 4.86 -14.66
C GLY A 421 23.17 5.10 -15.87
N ILE A 422 23.77 5.37 -17.01
CA ILE A 422 23.11 5.51 -18.30
C ILE A 422 22.98 4.13 -18.93
N VAL A 423 21.74 3.75 -19.24
CA VAL A 423 21.41 2.43 -19.80
C VAL A 423 22.12 2.21 -21.13
N GLY A 424 22.70 1.02 -21.29
CA GLY A 424 23.47 0.63 -22.48
C GLY A 424 24.86 1.27 -22.61
N LYS A 425 25.23 2.19 -21.69
CA LYS A 425 26.57 2.82 -21.66
C LYS A 425 27.34 2.45 -20.39
N THR A 426 26.85 2.90 -19.24
CA THR A 426 27.50 2.69 -17.94
C THR A 426 26.75 1.70 -17.07
N LEU A 427 25.49 1.39 -17.40
CA LEU A 427 24.66 0.40 -16.73
C LEU A 427 24.06 -0.55 -17.78
N THR A 428 24.54 -1.77 -17.80
CA THR A 428 24.10 -2.83 -18.74
C THR A 428 23.55 -4.02 -17.97
N PRO A 429 22.77 -4.91 -18.60
CA PRO A 429 22.34 -6.15 -17.96
C PRO A 429 23.50 -7.00 -17.41
N ASP A 430 24.67 -7.02 -18.08
CA ASP A 430 25.82 -7.77 -17.60
C ASP A 430 26.43 -7.17 -16.32
N ILE A 431 26.53 -5.84 -16.27
CA ILE A 431 26.97 -5.13 -15.06
C ILE A 431 25.99 -5.39 -13.90
N VAL A 432 24.68 -5.34 -14.16
CA VAL A 432 23.64 -5.56 -13.15
C VAL A 432 23.63 -7.02 -12.68
N TYR A 433 23.92 -7.97 -13.56
CA TYR A 433 24.13 -9.36 -13.18
C TYR A 433 25.31 -9.52 -12.19
N ASP A 434 26.45 -8.89 -12.46
CA ASP A 434 27.61 -8.92 -11.56
C ASP A 434 27.33 -8.19 -10.23
N ILE A 435 26.55 -7.09 -10.24
CA ILE A 435 26.05 -6.46 -9.02
C ILE A 435 25.17 -7.44 -8.22
N GLY A 436 24.31 -8.21 -8.89
CA GLY A 436 23.50 -9.26 -8.25
C GLY A 436 24.34 -10.32 -7.56
N ARG A 437 25.41 -10.77 -8.21
CA ARG A 437 26.38 -11.73 -7.62
C ARG A 437 27.13 -11.14 -6.43
N ALA A 438 27.58 -9.90 -6.54
CA ALA A 438 28.28 -9.21 -5.45
C ALA A 438 27.38 -9.01 -4.23
N PHE A 439 26.16 -8.50 -4.46
CA PHE A 439 25.16 -8.34 -3.41
C PHE A 439 24.77 -9.67 -2.78
N GLY A 440 24.59 -10.71 -3.59
CA GLY A 440 24.27 -12.06 -3.11
C GLY A 440 25.39 -12.66 -2.26
N SER A 441 26.66 -12.35 -2.56
CA SER A 441 27.80 -12.72 -1.73
C SER A 441 27.80 -11.98 -0.39
N GLU A 442 27.56 -10.66 -0.40
CA GLU A 442 27.41 -9.83 0.80
C GLU A 442 26.24 -10.31 1.66
N ALA A 443 25.11 -10.64 1.01
CA ALA A 443 23.93 -11.18 1.68
C ALA A 443 24.24 -12.51 2.37
N LYS A 444 25.03 -13.38 1.75
CA LYS A 444 25.45 -14.65 2.33
C LYS A 444 26.30 -14.44 3.59
N GLU A 445 27.26 -13.52 3.55
CA GLU A 445 28.10 -13.17 4.71
C GLU A 445 27.25 -12.65 5.88
N LYS A 446 26.21 -11.89 5.59
CA LYS A 446 25.28 -11.34 6.59
C LYS A 446 24.11 -12.28 6.94
N GLY A 447 24.09 -13.50 6.43
CA GLY A 447 23.09 -14.52 6.72
C GLY A 447 21.71 -14.24 6.10
N ALA A 448 21.62 -13.40 5.06
CA ALA A 448 20.39 -13.17 4.33
C ALA A 448 20.21 -14.22 3.22
N GLN A 449 19.17 -15.02 3.29
CA GLN A 449 18.87 -16.04 2.28
C GLN A 449 17.92 -15.51 1.21
N THR A 450 16.88 -14.79 1.58
CA THR A 450 15.82 -14.31 0.67
C THR A 450 16.01 -12.84 0.36
N ILE A 451 15.93 -12.47 -0.93
CA ILE A 451 16.05 -11.10 -1.43
C ILE A 451 14.79 -10.76 -2.23
N VAL A 452 14.14 -9.67 -1.88
CA VAL A 452 12.99 -9.16 -2.65
C VAL A 452 13.52 -8.29 -3.79
N VAL A 453 13.01 -8.45 -5.00
CA VAL A 453 13.34 -7.61 -6.15
C VAL A 453 12.08 -6.97 -6.71
N GLY A 454 12.12 -5.66 -6.91
CA GLY A 454 11.08 -4.89 -7.58
C GLY A 454 11.67 -4.02 -8.69
N ARG A 455 10.83 -3.51 -9.57
CA ARG A 455 11.25 -2.60 -10.64
C ARG A 455 10.25 -1.48 -10.89
N ASP A 456 10.74 -0.32 -11.35
CA ASP A 456 9.90 0.75 -11.84
C ASP A 456 9.38 0.51 -13.28
N GLY A 457 8.65 1.48 -13.83
CA GLY A 457 8.01 1.38 -15.15
C GLY A 457 8.92 1.76 -16.34
N ARG A 458 10.22 1.96 -16.17
CA ARG A 458 11.13 2.29 -17.28
C ARG A 458 11.28 1.13 -18.24
N ASP A 459 11.40 1.42 -19.54
CA ASP A 459 11.58 0.40 -20.60
C ASP A 459 12.74 -0.54 -20.33
N SER A 460 13.81 -0.05 -19.69
CA SER A 460 15.01 -0.82 -19.34
C SER A 460 14.87 -1.69 -18.10
N SER A 461 13.91 -1.41 -17.21
CA SER A 461 13.85 -2.00 -15.86
C SER A 461 13.58 -3.50 -15.90
N MET A 462 12.81 -4.01 -16.86
CA MET A 462 12.57 -5.44 -17.01
C MET A 462 13.85 -6.22 -17.33
N ALA A 463 14.64 -5.75 -18.29
CA ALA A 463 15.88 -6.42 -18.68
C ALA A 463 16.91 -6.37 -17.55
N LEU A 464 17.02 -5.25 -16.85
CA LEU A 464 17.94 -5.06 -15.73
C LEU A 464 17.53 -5.90 -14.51
N SER A 465 16.24 -5.93 -14.15
CA SER A 465 15.74 -6.75 -13.03
C SER A 465 15.92 -8.25 -13.31
N SER A 466 15.67 -8.70 -14.54
CA SER A 466 15.92 -10.09 -14.93
C SER A 466 17.39 -10.47 -14.77
N ALA A 467 18.33 -9.60 -15.17
CA ALA A 467 19.77 -9.84 -15.00
C ALA A 467 20.19 -9.84 -13.53
N LEU A 468 19.62 -8.92 -12.72
CA LEU A 468 19.83 -8.86 -11.27
C LEU A 468 19.39 -10.17 -10.59
N ILE A 469 18.15 -10.60 -10.87
CA ILE A 469 17.57 -11.83 -10.33
C ILE A 469 18.43 -13.03 -10.67
N GLN A 470 18.92 -13.12 -11.91
CA GLN A 470 19.81 -14.18 -12.33
C GLN A 470 21.10 -14.18 -11.49
N GLY A 471 21.74 -13.01 -11.31
CA GLY A 471 22.97 -12.89 -10.52
C GLY A 471 22.78 -13.28 -9.05
N LEU A 472 21.64 -12.89 -8.45
CA LEU A 472 21.24 -13.26 -7.09
C LEU A 472 21.03 -14.77 -6.96
N CYS A 473 20.25 -15.38 -7.88
CA CYS A 473 20.02 -16.82 -7.87
C CYS A 473 21.32 -17.60 -8.06
N ASP A 474 22.20 -17.17 -8.97
CA ASP A 474 23.48 -17.81 -9.20
C ASP A 474 24.44 -17.70 -8.00
N SER A 475 24.25 -16.69 -7.14
CA SER A 475 24.93 -16.58 -5.83
C SER A 475 24.31 -17.48 -4.75
N GLY A 476 23.23 -18.23 -5.06
CA GLY A 476 22.52 -19.11 -4.15
C GLY A 476 21.53 -18.38 -3.23
N ARG A 477 21.06 -17.17 -3.60
CA ARG A 477 20.01 -16.44 -2.87
C ARG A 477 18.66 -16.73 -3.48
N ASP A 478 17.68 -16.99 -2.63
CA ASP A 478 16.29 -17.10 -3.06
C ASP A 478 15.75 -15.70 -3.37
N VAL A 479 15.01 -15.58 -4.45
CA VAL A 479 14.48 -14.30 -4.90
C VAL A 479 12.96 -14.31 -4.91
N ILE A 480 12.35 -13.27 -4.36
CA ILE A 480 10.93 -12.97 -4.51
C ILE A 480 10.82 -11.75 -5.43
N ASP A 481 10.40 -11.98 -6.69
CA ASP A 481 10.14 -10.90 -7.64
C ASP A 481 8.72 -10.36 -7.41
N ILE A 482 8.63 -9.12 -6.95
CA ILE A 482 7.33 -8.44 -6.77
C ILE A 482 6.85 -7.71 -8.02
N GLY A 483 7.58 -7.84 -9.12
CA GLY A 483 7.21 -7.25 -10.40
C GLY A 483 7.40 -5.74 -10.47
N GLN A 484 6.53 -5.10 -11.26
CA GLN A 484 6.48 -3.64 -11.38
C GLN A 484 5.74 -3.06 -10.19
N ALA A 485 6.41 -2.21 -9.40
CA ALA A 485 5.82 -1.61 -8.21
C ALA A 485 6.58 -0.33 -7.83
N PRO A 486 5.97 0.62 -7.11
CA PRO A 486 6.66 1.74 -6.50
C PRO A 486 7.72 1.30 -5.47
N THR A 487 8.77 2.10 -5.31
CA THR A 487 9.84 1.85 -4.32
C THR A 487 9.30 1.62 -2.90
N PRO A 488 8.30 2.36 -2.38
CA PRO A 488 7.69 2.08 -1.08
C PRO A 488 7.12 0.67 -0.95
N VAL A 489 6.56 0.11 -2.03
CA VAL A 489 6.02 -1.27 -2.00
C VAL A 489 7.15 -2.30 -1.86
N LEU A 490 8.33 -2.06 -2.45
CA LEU A 490 9.50 -2.90 -2.20
C LEU A 490 9.94 -2.82 -0.74
N TYR A 491 10.05 -1.62 -0.18
CA TYR A 491 10.43 -1.47 1.22
C TYR A 491 9.41 -2.15 2.14
N PHE A 492 8.12 -1.94 1.89
CA PHE A 492 7.06 -2.67 2.59
C PHE A 492 7.25 -4.19 2.49
N ALA A 493 7.53 -4.71 1.31
CA ALA A 493 7.75 -6.13 1.07
C ALA A 493 8.90 -6.69 1.92
N THR A 494 10.00 -5.95 2.11
CA THR A 494 11.13 -6.39 2.95
C THR A 494 10.72 -6.56 4.43
N HIS A 495 9.75 -5.79 4.90
CA HIS A 495 9.18 -5.92 6.24
C HIS A 495 8.07 -6.98 6.31
N TYR A 496 7.13 -6.92 5.38
CA TYR A 496 5.95 -7.77 5.35
C TYR A 496 6.29 -9.26 5.17
N LEU A 497 7.20 -9.57 4.24
CA LEU A 497 7.68 -10.93 3.98
C LEU A 497 8.80 -11.37 4.93
N SER A 498 9.18 -10.51 5.90
CA SER A 498 10.30 -10.77 6.82
C SER A 498 11.65 -11.08 6.14
N ALA A 499 11.80 -10.79 4.85
CA ALA A 499 13.02 -10.99 4.08
C ALA A 499 14.14 -10.03 4.51
N ARG A 500 13.77 -8.85 5.01
CA ARG A 500 14.65 -7.77 5.49
C ARG A 500 15.69 -7.30 4.47
N SER A 501 15.67 -7.85 3.26
CA SER A 501 16.62 -7.54 2.20
C SER A 501 15.88 -7.41 0.87
N GLY A 502 16.25 -6.40 0.08
CA GLY A 502 15.61 -6.19 -1.20
C GLY A 502 16.37 -5.22 -2.08
N ILE A 503 16.08 -5.27 -3.37
CA ILE A 503 16.69 -4.39 -4.38
C ILE A 503 15.58 -3.85 -5.27
N MET A 504 15.52 -2.52 -5.38
CA MET A 504 14.65 -1.83 -6.31
C MET A 504 15.44 -1.42 -7.55
N VAL A 505 14.98 -1.85 -8.72
CA VAL A 505 15.52 -1.43 -10.02
C VAL A 505 14.78 -0.18 -10.45
N THR A 506 15.41 0.99 -10.33
CA THR A 506 14.77 2.27 -10.61
C THR A 506 15.78 3.36 -10.94
N GLY A 507 15.36 4.26 -11.83
CA GLY A 507 16.05 5.52 -12.07
C GLY A 507 15.50 6.69 -11.23
N SER A 508 14.48 6.44 -10.35
CA SER A 508 13.75 7.46 -9.59
C SER A 508 13.30 8.62 -10.51
N HIS A 509 13.58 9.86 -10.13
CA HIS A 509 13.29 11.07 -10.92
C HIS A 509 14.26 11.35 -12.09
N ASN A 510 15.25 10.49 -12.37
CA ASN A 510 16.19 10.76 -13.47
C ASN A 510 15.52 10.62 -14.85
N PRO A 511 16.09 11.25 -15.91
CA PRO A 511 15.61 11.08 -17.28
C PRO A 511 15.49 9.61 -17.73
N ALA A 512 14.73 9.36 -18.79
CA ALA A 512 14.37 8.02 -19.27
C ALA A 512 15.57 7.13 -19.59
N GLU A 513 16.69 7.71 -20.03
CA GLU A 513 17.93 7.00 -20.36
C GLU A 513 18.75 6.52 -19.13
N TYR A 514 18.37 6.94 -17.92
CA TYR A 514 19.00 6.50 -16.68
C TYR A 514 18.22 5.33 -16.06
N ASN A 515 18.95 4.49 -15.33
CA ASN A 515 18.39 3.53 -14.39
C ASN A 515 19.38 3.29 -13.23
N GLY A 516 18.98 2.48 -12.25
CA GLY A 516 19.82 2.22 -11.09
C GLY A 516 19.28 1.18 -10.14
N LEU A 517 19.89 1.10 -8.96
CA LEU A 517 19.54 0.13 -7.93
C LEU A 517 19.54 0.80 -6.56
N LYS A 518 18.42 0.70 -5.83
CA LYS A 518 18.33 1.01 -4.39
C LYS A 518 18.44 -0.30 -3.61
N LEU A 519 19.33 -0.36 -2.64
CA LEU A 519 19.80 -1.61 -2.02
C LEU A 519 19.46 -1.62 -0.53
N VAL A 520 18.75 -2.65 -0.08
CA VAL A 520 18.47 -2.91 1.35
C VAL A 520 19.02 -4.29 1.72
N LEU A 521 19.81 -4.36 2.78
CA LEU A 521 20.38 -5.61 3.28
C LEU A 521 20.20 -5.69 4.80
N GLN A 522 19.50 -6.72 5.27
CA GLN A 522 19.16 -6.93 6.69
C GLN A 522 18.47 -5.73 7.37
N GLY A 523 17.59 -5.03 6.60
CA GLY A 523 16.85 -3.87 7.07
C GLY A 523 17.70 -2.59 7.16
N GLU A 524 18.83 -2.55 6.44
CA GLU A 524 19.69 -1.38 6.30
C GLU A 524 19.82 -1.00 4.82
N THR A 525 19.54 0.26 4.49
CA THR A 525 19.84 0.77 3.15
C THR A 525 21.34 0.94 3.01
N LEU A 526 21.91 0.32 1.99
CA LEU A 526 23.36 0.41 1.75
C LEU A 526 23.73 1.84 1.35
N ALA A 527 24.82 2.34 1.93
CA ALA A 527 25.34 3.68 1.66
C ALA A 527 26.86 3.70 1.79
N GLU A 528 27.48 4.74 1.24
CA GLU A 528 28.90 5.05 1.38
C GLU A 528 29.81 3.84 1.15
N SER A 529 30.56 3.41 2.17
CA SER A 529 31.49 2.29 2.07
C SER A 529 30.83 0.97 1.70
N ALA A 530 29.58 0.74 2.10
CA ALA A 530 28.87 -0.49 1.79
C ALA A 530 28.57 -0.62 0.28
N VAL A 531 28.25 0.48 -0.40
CA VAL A 531 28.09 0.51 -1.86
C VAL A 531 29.44 0.34 -2.56
N GLN A 532 30.48 1.00 -2.05
CA GLN A 532 31.85 0.86 -2.59
C GLN A 532 32.40 -0.56 -2.42
N ASN A 533 32.05 -1.25 -1.35
CA ASN A 533 32.46 -2.66 -1.15
C ASN A 533 31.89 -3.58 -2.24
N LEU A 534 30.66 -3.34 -2.71
CA LEU A 534 30.11 -4.09 -3.85
C LEU A 534 30.97 -3.87 -5.11
N TYR A 535 31.36 -2.62 -5.38
CA TYR A 535 32.26 -2.32 -6.51
C TYR A 535 33.60 -3.08 -6.39
N GLN A 536 34.24 -2.99 -5.21
CA GLN A 536 35.53 -3.69 -4.97
C GLN A 536 35.38 -5.21 -5.13
N ARG A 537 34.25 -5.78 -4.66
CA ARG A 537 33.96 -7.22 -4.82
C ARG A 537 33.86 -7.64 -6.30
N ILE A 538 33.22 -6.78 -7.13
CA ILE A 538 33.10 -7.02 -8.57
C ILE A 538 34.45 -6.96 -9.25
N VAL A 539 35.24 -5.90 -9.00
CA VAL A 539 36.54 -5.68 -9.63
C VAL A 539 37.56 -6.77 -9.25
N SER A 540 37.53 -7.20 -7.98
CA SER A 540 38.38 -8.27 -7.50
C SER A 540 37.91 -9.69 -7.90
N GLY A 541 36.63 -9.81 -8.35
CA GLY A 541 36.05 -11.13 -8.62
C GLY A 541 35.79 -11.96 -7.35
N ASP A 542 35.73 -11.32 -6.18
CA ASP A 542 35.55 -11.95 -4.87
C ASP A 542 34.09 -12.33 -4.64
N TYR A 543 33.60 -13.29 -5.43
CA TYR A 543 32.30 -13.85 -5.27
C TYR A 543 32.29 -15.11 -4.43
N ILE A 544 31.41 -15.22 -3.46
CA ILE A 544 31.31 -16.40 -2.61
C ILE A 544 30.54 -17.49 -3.36
N PRO A 545 31.16 -18.61 -3.69
CA PRO A 545 30.47 -19.67 -4.44
C PRO A 545 29.32 -20.26 -3.65
N SER A 546 28.26 -20.66 -4.35
CA SER A 546 27.16 -21.43 -3.80
C SER A 546 27.12 -22.84 -4.37
N ALA A 547 26.76 -23.82 -3.55
CA ALA A 547 26.63 -25.21 -3.98
C ALA A 547 25.39 -25.45 -4.84
N SER A 548 24.38 -24.62 -4.69
CA SER A 548 23.12 -24.66 -5.44
C SER A 548 22.70 -23.25 -5.84
N ARG A 549 21.98 -23.18 -6.93
CA ARG A 549 21.29 -21.96 -7.34
C ARG A 549 20.12 -21.70 -6.40
N GLY A 550 19.81 -20.43 -6.12
CA GLY A 550 18.63 -20.02 -5.37
C GLY A 550 17.36 -20.14 -6.21
N ASN A 551 16.23 -20.22 -5.53
CA ASN A 551 14.91 -20.31 -6.13
C ASN A 551 14.37 -18.92 -6.50
N LEU A 552 13.58 -18.84 -7.56
CA LEU A 552 12.83 -17.66 -7.95
C LEU A 552 11.34 -17.92 -7.69
N SER A 553 10.67 -16.99 -7.01
CA SER A 553 9.22 -16.94 -6.85
C SER A 553 8.70 -15.56 -7.22
N GLN A 554 7.42 -15.47 -7.59
CA GLN A 554 6.76 -14.20 -7.89
C GLN A 554 5.62 -13.95 -6.92
N GLN A 555 5.48 -12.70 -6.47
CA GLN A 555 4.40 -12.31 -5.56
C GLN A 555 4.03 -10.84 -5.76
N THR A 556 2.76 -10.54 -5.99
CA THR A 556 2.26 -9.17 -6.04
C THR A 556 1.83 -8.72 -4.65
N LEU A 557 2.31 -7.57 -4.19
CA LEU A 557 2.05 -7.06 -2.84
C LEU A 557 1.36 -5.68 -2.82
N THR A 558 0.97 -5.17 -3.97
CA THR A 558 0.35 -3.84 -4.09
C THR A 558 -0.96 -3.76 -3.30
N ALA A 559 -1.79 -4.81 -3.36
CA ALA A 559 -3.04 -4.88 -2.62
C ALA A 559 -2.82 -4.92 -1.09
N ASP A 560 -1.86 -5.74 -0.62
CA ASP A 560 -1.48 -5.82 0.80
C ASP A 560 -0.95 -4.47 1.32
N TYR A 561 -0.13 -3.80 0.51
CA TYR A 561 0.38 -2.46 0.82
C TYR A 561 -0.76 -1.45 0.95
N MET A 562 -1.66 -1.37 -0.04
CA MET A 562 -2.82 -0.46 0.00
C MET A 562 -3.74 -0.76 1.19
N ALA A 563 -4.00 -2.03 1.47
CA ALA A 563 -4.80 -2.44 2.63
C ALA A 563 -4.14 -2.03 3.95
N ARG A 564 -2.80 -2.15 4.06
CA ARG A 564 -2.04 -1.71 5.24
C ARG A 564 -2.10 -0.20 5.44
N VAL A 565 -1.99 0.59 4.36
CA VAL A 565 -2.13 2.06 4.42
C VAL A 565 -3.56 2.44 4.81
N ALA A 566 -4.57 1.89 4.13
CA ALA A 566 -5.98 2.17 4.41
C ALA A 566 -6.43 1.73 5.81
N GLY A 567 -5.80 0.69 6.36
CA GLY A 567 -6.05 0.25 7.74
C GLY A 567 -5.45 1.17 8.81
N ASP A 568 -4.50 2.04 8.45
CA ASP A 568 -3.85 2.98 9.36
C ASP A 568 -4.44 4.39 9.30
N VAL A 569 -4.90 4.82 8.13
CA VAL A 569 -5.30 6.21 7.83
C VAL A 569 -6.82 6.30 7.75
N ASN A 570 -7.39 7.31 8.39
CA ASN A 570 -8.83 7.59 8.35
C ASN A 570 -9.11 9.03 7.93
N LEU A 571 -9.89 9.19 6.86
CA LEU A 571 -10.32 10.49 6.36
C LEU A 571 -11.76 10.77 6.82
N PRO A 572 -11.98 11.57 7.87
CA PRO A 572 -13.34 11.87 8.34
C PRO A 572 -14.16 12.74 7.38
N ARG A 573 -13.54 13.32 6.34
CA ARG A 573 -14.20 14.13 5.30
C ARG A 573 -13.68 13.67 3.93
N GLU A 574 -14.57 13.51 2.98
CA GLU A 574 -14.23 13.33 1.58
C GLU A 574 -13.42 14.51 1.06
N LEU A 575 -12.37 14.23 0.32
CA LEU A 575 -11.50 15.23 -0.31
C LEU A 575 -11.46 15.01 -1.81
N LYS A 576 -11.53 16.10 -2.56
CA LYS A 576 -11.27 16.09 -4.00
C LYS A 576 -9.78 16.31 -4.24
N VAL A 577 -9.12 15.31 -4.81
CA VAL A 577 -7.67 15.28 -5.00
C VAL A 577 -7.33 15.19 -6.48
N VAL A 578 -6.48 16.08 -6.97
CA VAL A 578 -5.79 15.86 -8.24
C VAL A 578 -4.48 15.15 -7.96
N VAL A 579 -4.26 14.00 -8.59
CA VAL A 579 -3.00 13.26 -8.46
C VAL A 579 -2.26 13.22 -9.79
N ASP A 580 -1.01 13.68 -9.76
CA ASP A 580 -0.07 13.68 -10.88
C ASP A 580 1.03 12.66 -10.60
N CYS A 581 1.05 11.59 -11.37
CA CYS A 581 2.05 10.54 -11.26
C CYS A 581 3.23 10.72 -12.23
N GLY A 582 3.22 11.76 -13.08
CA GLY A 582 4.27 12.02 -14.07
C GLY A 582 4.62 10.82 -14.94
N ASN A 583 3.65 9.96 -15.25
CA ASN A 583 3.83 8.65 -15.91
C ASN A 583 4.76 7.67 -15.18
N GLY A 584 5.05 7.91 -13.90
CA GLY A 584 5.84 7.02 -13.05
C GLY A 584 5.09 5.76 -12.62
N VAL A 585 5.80 4.83 -11.97
CA VAL A 585 5.23 3.53 -11.54
C VAL A 585 4.17 3.65 -10.44
N ALA A 586 4.09 4.80 -9.75
CA ALA A 586 3.03 5.09 -8.80
C ALA A 586 1.63 5.23 -9.44
N SER A 587 1.55 5.35 -10.77
CA SER A 587 0.29 5.42 -11.54
C SER A 587 -0.64 4.23 -11.28
N ASP A 588 -0.09 3.05 -11.06
CA ASP A 588 -0.85 1.83 -10.78
C ASP A 588 -1.41 1.77 -9.34
N VAL A 589 -0.90 2.60 -8.44
CA VAL A 589 -1.19 2.50 -6.99
C VAL A 589 -1.88 3.75 -6.44
N ALA A 590 -1.35 4.94 -6.73
CA ALA A 590 -1.79 6.17 -6.09
C ALA A 590 -3.28 6.51 -6.33
N PRO A 591 -3.82 6.45 -7.57
CA PRO A 591 -5.23 6.72 -7.79
C PRO A 591 -6.15 5.70 -7.10
N GLN A 592 -5.74 4.43 -7.07
CA GLN A 592 -6.50 3.37 -6.42
C GLN A 592 -6.49 3.54 -4.90
N LEU A 593 -5.33 3.83 -4.31
CA LEU A 593 -5.20 4.10 -2.88
C LEU A 593 -6.07 5.28 -2.44
N LEU A 594 -6.05 6.38 -3.21
CA LEU A 594 -6.90 7.55 -2.93
C LEU A 594 -8.38 7.21 -2.95
N ARG A 595 -8.83 6.38 -3.91
CA ARG A 595 -10.24 5.92 -3.96
C ARG A 595 -10.59 5.01 -2.78
N VAL A 596 -9.68 4.11 -2.40
CA VAL A 596 -9.86 3.25 -1.21
C VAL A 596 -9.97 4.09 0.07
N LEU A 597 -9.26 5.22 0.15
CA LEU A 597 -9.36 6.19 1.24
C LEU A 597 -10.63 7.07 1.17
N GLY A 598 -11.45 6.95 0.12
CA GLY A 598 -12.71 7.68 -0.04
C GLY A 598 -12.57 9.07 -0.67
N CYS A 599 -11.53 9.31 -1.46
CA CYS A 599 -11.34 10.58 -2.17
C CYS A 599 -12.07 10.61 -3.53
N ASP A 600 -12.54 11.81 -3.95
CA ASP A 600 -12.89 12.12 -5.34
C ASP A 600 -11.59 12.43 -6.10
N VAL A 601 -11.21 11.55 -7.04
CA VAL A 601 -9.88 11.56 -7.67
C VAL A 601 -9.93 12.04 -9.09
N VAL A 602 -9.15 13.07 -9.38
CA VAL A 602 -8.83 13.53 -10.75
C VAL A 602 -7.41 13.08 -11.08
N GLU A 603 -7.28 12.23 -12.09
CA GLU A 603 -5.99 11.68 -12.51
C GLU A 603 -5.31 12.58 -13.54
N LEU A 604 -4.00 12.78 -13.37
CA LEU A 604 -3.14 13.49 -14.28
C LEU A 604 -1.89 12.65 -14.51
N TYR A 605 -1.65 12.25 -15.77
CA TYR A 605 -0.51 11.43 -16.19
C TYR A 605 -0.33 10.13 -15.37
N CYS A 606 -1.45 9.46 -15.06
CA CYS A 606 -1.51 8.22 -14.30
C CYS A 606 -1.53 6.97 -15.19
N GLU A 607 -0.77 6.98 -16.27
CA GLU A 607 -0.46 5.81 -17.10
C GLU A 607 1.06 5.61 -17.05
N VAL A 608 1.51 4.39 -16.72
CA VAL A 608 2.95 4.10 -16.65
C VAL A 608 3.58 4.17 -18.03
N ASP A 609 4.50 5.11 -18.24
CA ASP A 609 5.29 5.24 -19.46
C ASP A 609 6.74 5.65 -19.11
N GLY A 610 7.67 4.71 -19.23
CA GLY A 610 9.09 4.93 -18.91
C GLY A 610 9.81 5.99 -19.73
N ARG A 611 9.16 6.58 -20.73
CA ARG A 611 9.66 7.70 -21.55
C ARG A 611 9.30 9.06 -20.96
N PHE A 612 8.36 9.11 -20.00
CA PHE A 612 7.86 10.33 -19.34
C PHE A 612 7.42 11.41 -20.34
N PRO A 613 6.41 11.14 -21.20
CA PRO A 613 6.12 11.97 -22.37
C PRO A 613 5.53 13.35 -22.03
N ASN A 614 4.97 13.54 -20.83
CA ASN A 614 4.28 14.78 -20.48
C ASN A 614 5.19 15.78 -19.78
N HIS A 615 5.83 15.42 -18.70
CA HIS A 615 6.85 16.19 -18.02
C HIS A 615 7.81 15.26 -17.26
N HIS A 616 8.94 15.79 -16.86
CA HIS A 616 9.91 15.07 -16.05
C HIS A 616 9.32 14.76 -14.67
N PRO A 617 9.36 13.50 -14.18
CA PRO A 617 8.70 13.09 -12.92
C PRO A 617 9.52 13.50 -11.68
N ASP A 618 9.77 14.80 -11.52
CA ASP A 618 10.48 15.41 -10.39
C ASP A 618 9.63 16.52 -9.77
N PRO A 619 8.89 16.24 -8.68
CA PRO A 619 8.03 17.23 -8.04
C PRO A 619 8.80 18.33 -7.28
N SER A 620 10.13 18.24 -7.19
CA SER A 620 10.96 19.28 -6.61
C SER A 620 11.15 20.49 -7.55
N GLN A 621 10.78 20.36 -8.82
CA GLN A 621 10.91 21.41 -9.84
C GLN A 621 9.55 22.08 -10.10
N PRO A 622 9.43 23.40 -9.89
CA PRO A 622 8.14 24.09 -10.08
C PRO A 622 7.58 23.98 -11.50
N GLU A 623 8.44 23.82 -12.49
CA GLU A 623 8.06 23.65 -13.91
C GLU A 623 7.20 22.40 -14.11
N ASN A 624 7.50 21.32 -13.40
CA ASN A 624 6.81 20.04 -13.50
C ASN A 624 5.46 20.02 -12.76
N LEU A 625 5.17 21.06 -11.97
CA LEU A 625 3.92 21.18 -11.21
C LEU A 625 2.87 22.09 -11.88
N GLN A 626 3.17 22.68 -13.05
CA GLN A 626 2.30 23.66 -13.67
C GLN A 626 0.95 23.06 -14.10
N ASP A 627 0.95 21.87 -14.66
CA ASP A 627 -0.28 21.18 -15.08
C ASP A 627 -1.11 20.76 -13.86
N LEU A 628 -0.46 20.29 -12.79
CA LEU A 628 -1.12 20.01 -11.52
C LEU A 628 -1.79 21.27 -10.94
N ILE A 629 -1.07 22.40 -10.92
CA ILE A 629 -1.60 23.70 -10.46
C ILE A 629 -2.81 24.13 -11.30
N ALA A 630 -2.75 23.96 -12.62
CA ALA A 630 -3.85 24.28 -13.51
C ALA A 630 -5.07 23.35 -13.26
N ALA A 631 -4.83 22.05 -13.11
CA ALA A 631 -5.87 21.07 -12.87
C ALA A 631 -6.56 21.26 -11.49
N VAL A 632 -5.81 21.57 -10.43
CA VAL A 632 -6.36 21.90 -9.11
C VAL A 632 -7.35 23.05 -9.20
N LYS A 633 -6.97 24.14 -9.88
CA LYS A 633 -7.82 25.32 -10.08
C LYS A 633 -9.04 25.01 -10.97
N GLN A 634 -8.85 24.28 -12.07
CA GLN A 634 -9.90 23.92 -13.01
C GLN A 634 -10.97 23.05 -12.35
N HIS A 635 -10.55 22.04 -11.58
CA HIS A 635 -11.44 21.09 -10.93
C HIS A 635 -11.91 21.53 -9.54
N GLN A 636 -11.44 22.70 -9.07
CA GLN A 636 -11.72 23.21 -7.70
C GLN A 636 -11.39 22.16 -6.64
N ALA A 637 -10.25 21.49 -6.81
CA ALA A 637 -9.84 20.42 -5.92
C ALA A 637 -9.39 20.97 -4.56
N ASP A 638 -9.56 20.15 -3.51
CA ASP A 638 -9.09 20.48 -2.16
C ASP A 638 -7.56 20.55 -2.11
N ILE A 639 -6.89 19.72 -2.93
CA ILE A 639 -5.44 19.59 -2.93
C ILE A 639 -4.95 18.94 -4.24
N GLY A 640 -3.73 19.25 -4.64
CA GLY A 640 -2.98 18.57 -5.68
C GLY A 640 -1.79 17.81 -5.08
N ILE A 641 -1.58 16.59 -5.57
CA ILE A 641 -0.50 15.69 -5.17
C ILE A 641 0.33 15.35 -6.41
N ALA A 642 1.65 15.46 -6.31
CA ALA A 642 2.58 15.00 -7.33
C ALA A 642 3.53 13.96 -6.75
N LEU A 643 3.83 12.93 -7.54
CA LEU A 643 4.74 11.84 -7.17
C LEU A 643 5.90 11.78 -8.16
N ASP A 644 7.07 11.38 -7.70
CA ASP A 644 8.20 11.17 -8.60
C ASP A 644 8.14 9.80 -9.30
N GLY A 645 9.10 9.53 -10.17
CA GLY A 645 9.07 8.39 -11.08
C GLY A 645 8.96 7.02 -10.41
N ASP A 646 9.38 6.87 -9.16
CA ASP A 646 9.25 5.62 -8.38
C ASP A 646 8.46 5.76 -7.08
N GLY A 647 7.82 6.91 -6.85
CA GLY A 647 6.81 7.11 -5.82
C GLY A 647 7.35 7.27 -4.40
N ASP A 648 8.60 7.70 -4.23
CA ASP A 648 9.20 7.93 -2.91
C ASP A 648 9.34 9.40 -2.53
N ARG A 649 8.92 10.35 -3.44
CA ARG A 649 8.90 11.79 -3.17
C ARG A 649 7.52 12.37 -3.38
N LEU A 650 7.14 13.27 -2.46
CA LEU A 650 5.84 13.92 -2.41
C LEU A 650 5.93 15.41 -2.76
N GLY A 651 5.25 15.82 -3.82
CA GLY A 651 4.94 17.22 -4.13
C GLY A 651 3.50 17.55 -3.76
N VAL A 652 3.26 18.76 -3.26
CA VAL A 652 1.94 19.20 -2.77
C VAL A 652 1.60 20.59 -3.29
N VAL A 653 0.37 20.74 -3.77
CA VAL A 653 -0.21 22.02 -4.23
C VAL A 653 -1.53 22.24 -3.48
N ASP A 654 -1.69 23.42 -2.88
CA ASP A 654 -2.92 23.79 -2.16
C ASP A 654 -4.11 24.05 -3.10
N SER A 655 -5.30 24.23 -2.56
CA SER A 655 -6.55 24.49 -3.29
C SER A 655 -6.54 25.81 -4.11
N ARG A 656 -5.54 26.69 -3.94
CA ARG A 656 -5.33 27.92 -4.71
C ARG A 656 -4.18 27.81 -5.71
N GLY A 657 -3.48 26.68 -5.75
CA GLY A 657 -2.36 26.44 -6.65
C GLY A 657 -1.01 26.93 -6.12
N HIS A 658 -0.84 27.11 -4.80
CA HIS A 658 0.46 27.39 -4.21
C HIS A 658 1.15 26.08 -3.84
N ILE A 659 2.44 25.99 -4.12
CA ILE A 659 3.27 24.82 -3.79
C ILE A 659 3.57 24.83 -2.28
N LEU A 660 3.29 23.72 -1.61
CA LEU A 660 3.73 23.47 -0.25
C LEU A 660 5.04 22.68 -0.27
N TRP A 661 6.15 23.35 -0.04
CA TRP A 661 7.47 22.74 -0.05
C TRP A 661 7.64 21.70 1.07
N PRO A 662 8.50 20.67 0.88
CA PRO A 662 8.62 19.54 1.81
C PRO A 662 8.97 19.92 3.25
N ASP A 663 9.79 20.92 3.47
CA ASP A 663 10.11 21.42 4.82
C ASP A 663 8.86 22.02 5.53
N ARG A 664 7.93 22.62 4.80
CA ARG A 664 6.62 23.04 5.32
C ARG A 664 5.63 21.89 5.47
N GLN A 665 5.70 20.86 4.60
CA GLN A 665 4.96 19.60 4.82
C GLN A 665 5.40 18.95 6.13
N MET A 666 6.71 18.92 6.39
CA MET A 666 7.27 18.42 7.66
C MET A 666 6.78 19.19 8.89
N MET A 667 6.53 20.50 8.78
CA MET A 667 5.93 21.28 9.88
C MET A 667 4.54 20.72 10.23
N LEU A 668 3.69 20.43 9.24
CA LEU A 668 2.35 19.86 9.46
C LEU A 668 2.43 18.49 10.13
N PHE A 669 3.29 17.62 9.64
CA PHE A 669 3.50 16.29 10.23
C PHE A 669 4.02 16.40 11.67
N ALA A 670 5.01 17.27 11.91
CA ALA A 670 5.54 17.51 13.25
C ALA A 670 4.45 18.01 14.22
N MET A 671 3.63 18.98 13.78
CA MET A 671 2.52 19.50 14.56
C MET A 671 1.48 18.42 14.91
N ASP A 672 1.22 17.45 13.99
CA ASP A 672 0.29 16.35 14.23
C ASP A 672 0.89 15.30 15.16
N MET A 673 2.09 14.83 14.87
CA MET A 673 2.77 13.77 15.63
C MET A 673 3.10 14.19 17.07
N LEU A 674 3.53 15.43 17.26
CA LEU A 674 3.94 15.93 18.59
C LEU A 674 2.77 16.14 19.55
N LYS A 675 1.53 16.17 19.08
CA LYS A 675 0.34 16.13 19.94
C LYS A 675 0.21 14.79 20.65
N GLU A 676 0.48 13.70 19.93
CA GLU A 676 0.39 12.34 20.47
C GLU A 676 1.70 11.90 21.14
N HIS A 677 2.84 12.48 20.72
CA HIS A 677 4.19 12.12 21.17
C HIS A 677 4.99 13.35 21.65
N PRO A 678 4.60 14.03 22.74
CA PRO A 678 5.35 15.18 23.27
C PRO A 678 6.80 14.80 23.56
N GLY A 679 7.75 15.69 23.21
CA GLY A 679 9.18 15.44 23.36
C GLY A 679 9.80 14.59 22.24
N GLY A 680 9.01 14.18 21.24
CA GLY A 680 9.47 13.35 20.13
C GLY A 680 10.56 14.03 19.29
N LEU A 681 11.49 13.22 18.81
CA LEU A 681 12.59 13.67 17.95
C LEU A 681 12.14 13.72 16.48
N ILE A 682 12.43 14.84 15.81
CA ILE A 682 12.17 15.05 14.37
C ILE A 682 13.51 15.38 13.68
N ILE A 683 13.85 14.60 12.66
CA ILE A 683 15.09 14.78 11.89
C ILE A 683 14.77 15.49 10.58
N TYR A 684 15.63 16.43 10.16
CA TYR A 684 15.49 17.15 8.91
C TYR A 684 16.86 17.45 8.30
N ASP A 685 16.92 17.60 6.99
CA ASP A 685 18.18 17.83 6.28
C ASP A 685 18.67 19.27 6.39
N VAL A 686 19.96 19.48 6.10
CA VAL A 686 20.61 20.81 6.17
C VAL A 686 20.00 21.84 5.22
N LYS A 687 19.21 21.42 4.23
CA LYS A 687 18.55 22.28 3.25
C LYS A 687 17.23 22.86 3.74
N SER A 688 16.65 22.27 4.77
CA SER A 688 15.35 22.66 5.30
C SER A 688 15.38 24.05 5.96
N SER A 689 14.22 24.72 5.94
CA SER A 689 14.00 26.03 6.56
C SER A 689 14.34 26.01 8.05
N ARG A 690 14.89 27.13 8.55
CA ARG A 690 15.08 27.31 9.99
C ARG A 690 13.76 27.39 10.77
N ASP A 691 12.67 27.75 10.08
CA ASP A 691 11.34 27.79 10.70
C ASP A 691 10.84 26.40 11.08
N LEU A 692 11.28 25.35 10.38
CA LEU A 692 10.95 23.97 10.75
C LEU A 692 11.45 23.64 12.17
N ARG A 693 12.70 24.01 12.49
CA ARG A 693 13.24 23.85 13.84
C ARG A 693 12.37 24.57 14.88
N ARG A 694 12.00 25.84 14.61
CA ARG A 694 11.17 26.64 15.50
C ARG A 694 9.80 26.00 15.76
N VAL A 695 9.13 25.51 14.70
CA VAL A 695 7.84 24.83 14.81
C VAL A 695 7.97 23.55 15.64
N ILE A 696 8.99 22.73 15.42
CA ILE A 696 9.21 21.52 16.22
C ILE A 696 9.38 21.86 17.71
N GLU A 697 10.20 22.88 18.03
CA GLU A 697 10.43 23.34 19.42
C GLU A 697 9.14 23.93 20.04
N GLU A 698 8.36 24.71 19.29
CA GLU A 698 7.09 25.31 19.73
C GLU A 698 6.04 24.24 20.08
N TYR A 699 6.02 23.13 19.34
CA TYR A 699 5.12 22.00 19.63
C TYR A 699 5.72 20.98 20.62
N GLY A 700 6.82 21.34 21.30
CA GLY A 700 7.43 20.55 22.37
C GLY A 700 8.26 19.36 21.89
N GLY A 701 8.66 19.34 20.62
CA GLY A 701 9.53 18.31 20.05
C GLY A 701 11.02 18.65 20.13
N GLN A 702 11.85 17.72 19.70
CA GLN A 702 13.31 17.87 19.63
C GLN A 702 13.74 17.91 18.15
N PRO A 703 14.25 19.04 17.64
CA PRO A 703 14.73 19.13 16.27
C PRO A 703 16.16 18.61 16.14
N LEU A 704 16.43 17.76 15.14
CA LEU A 704 17.77 17.29 14.80
C LEU A 704 18.07 17.52 13.32
N MET A 705 18.96 18.46 13.02
CA MET A 705 19.47 18.66 11.66
C MET A 705 20.48 17.57 11.32
N TRP A 706 20.38 17.00 10.11
CA TRP A 706 21.27 15.94 9.63
C TRP A 706 21.74 16.18 8.19
N LYS A 707 22.66 15.32 7.72
CA LYS A 707 23.15 15.34 6.35
C LYS A 707 22.03 14.99 5.37
N THR A 708 22.04 15.59 4.17
CA THR A 708 21.17 15.22 3.06
C THR A 708 21.57 13.85 2.50
N GLY A 709 20.56 13.02 2.24
CA GLY A 709 20.68 11.68 1.63
C GLY A 709 19.71 10.70 2.30
N HIS A 710 18.76 10.17 1.50
CA HIS A 710 17.70 9.31 2.02
C HIS A 710 18.20 8.12 2.85
N SER A 711 19.32 7.51 2.46
CA SER A 711 19.91 6.39 3.21
C SER A 711 20.53 6.84 4.54
N LEU A 712 21.15 8.03 4.56
CA LEU A 712 21.77 8.60 5.77
C LEU A 712 20.68 9.00 6.80
N LEU A 713 19.56 9.51 6.31
CA LEU A 713 18.42 9.85 7.17
C LEU A 713 17.72 8.60 7.70
N LYS A 714 17.53 7.55 6.89
CA LYS A 714 17.00 6.26 7.35
C LYS A 714 17.89 5.63 8.44
N ALA A 715 19.21 5.67 8.24
CA ALA A 715 20.15 5.18 9.24
C ALA A 715 20.05 5.98 10.55
N LYS A 716 19.98 7.32 10.47
CA LYS A 716 19.84 8.19 11.63
C LYS A 716 18.49 8.04 12.33
N LEU A 717 17.42 7.88 11.57
CA LEU A 717 16.08 7.57 12.07
C LEU A 717 16.07 6.29 12.90
N LYS A 718 16.67 5.22 12.35
CA LYS A 718 16.81 3.93 13.03
C LYS A 718 17.68 4.01 14.29
N GLU A 719 18.81 4.74 14.23
CA GLU A 719 19.74 4.96 15.36
C GLU A 719 19.05 5.65 16.52
N THR A 720 18.25 6.67 16.22
CA THR A 720 17.66 7.56 17.25
C THR A 720 16.26 7.19 17.69
N GLY A 721 15.54 6.37 16.89
CA GLY A 721 14.13 6.11 17.10
C GLY A 721 13.22 7.34 16.89
N ALA A 722 13.67 8.33 16.12
CA ALA A 722 12.90 9.55 15.87
C ALA A 722 11.53 9.23 15.25
N LEU A 723 10.55 10.11 15.46
CA LEU A 723 9.17 9.95 14.94
C LEU A 723 9.12 10.11 13.43
N MET A 724 9.96 11.00 12.90
CA MET A 724 10.02 11.33 11.49
C MET A 724 11.41 11.80 11.11
N ALA A 725 11.79 11.52 9.86
CA ALA A 725 12.85 12.23 9.17
C ALA A 725 12.31 12.79 7.84
N GLY A 726 12.98 13.79 7.26
CA GLY A 726 12.62 14.28 5.94
C GLY A 726 13.66 15.17 5.29
N GLU A 727 13.53 15.32 3.99
CA GLU A 727 14.39 16.12 3.12
C GLU A 727 13.59 17.17 2.34
N LEU A 728 14.26 18.27 2.03
CA LEU A 728 13.70 19.25 1.10
C LEU A 728 13.38 18.70 -0.29
N SER A 729 13.98 17.59 -0.68
CA SER A 729 13.74 16.91 -1.96
C SER A 729 12.39 16.17 -2.05
N GLY A 730 11.64 16.08 -0.94
CA GLY A 730 10.33 15.41 -0.89
C GLY A 730 10.35 14.00 -0.31
N HIS A 731 11.52 13.45 0.06
CA HIS A 731 11.58 12.20 0.81
C HIS A 731 11.09 12.43 2.25
N LEU A 732 10.08 11.68 2.65
CA LEU A 732 9.47 11.71 3.99
C LEU A 732 9.48 10.31 4.59
N PHE A 733 10.01 10.19 5.79
CA PHE A 733 10.23 8.94 6.51
C PHE A 733 9.41 8.98 7.80
N LEU A 734 8.20 8.44 7.78
CA LEU A 734 7.30 8.44 8.93
C LEU A 734 7.54 7.15 9.74
N ASN A 735 7.76 7.30 11.05
CA ASN A 735 8.14 6.18 11.94
C ASN A 735 7.26 6.10 13.19
N ASP A 736 6.29 6.99 13.34
CA ASP A 736 5.33 6.97 14.45
C ASP A 736 4.34 5.79 14.34
N ARG A 737 3.75 5.57 13.15
CA ARG A 737 2.78 4.52 12.84
C ARG A 737 3.18 3.69 11.62
N TRP A 738 4.35 3.96 11.01
CA TRP A 738 4.87 3.32 9.82
C TRP A 738 6.28 2.76 10.06
N TYR A 739 6.94 2.30 9.04
CA TYR A 739 8.20 1.55 9.12
C TYR A 739 9.45 2.41 9.00
N GLY A 740 9.33 3.73 8.81
CA GLY A 740 10.46 4.68 8.76
C GLY A 740 11.27 4.64 7.46
N PHE A 741 10.74 4.11 6.38
CA PHE A 741 11.33 4.29 5.05
C PHE A 741 10.66 5.45 4.28
N ASP A 742 11.30 5.91 3.20
CA ASP A 742 10.78 6.95 2.32
C ASP A 742 9.55 6.44 1.55
N ASP A 743 8.40 7.06 1.79
CA ASP A 743 7.11 6.62 1.28
C ASP A 743 6.20 7.80 0.98
N ALA A 744 6.19 8.24 -0.29
CA ALA A 744 5.34 9.35 -0.68
C ALA A 744 3.86 8.98 -0.71
N LEU A 745 3.52 7.71 -0.97
CA LEU A 745 2.14 7.23 -0.97
C LEU A 745 1.54 7.22 0.43
N TYR A 746 2.28 6.75 1.42
CA TYR A 746 1.86 6.80 2.81
C TYR A 746 1.86 8.24 3.36
N ALA A 747 2.90 9.05 3.03
CA ALA A 747 2.95 10.45 3.41
C ALA A 747 1.77 11.24 2.79
N MET A 748 1.40 10.98 1.54
CA MET A 748 0.18 11.51 0.91
C MET A 748 -1.07 11.16 1.74
N ALA A 749 -1.26 9.90 2.07
CA ALA A 749 -2.42 9.44 2.84
C ALA A 749 -2.48 10.12 4.23
N ARG A 750 -1.35 10.22 4.93
CA ARG A 750 -1.24 10.92 6.23
C ARG A 750 -1.50 12.43 6.12
N LEU A 751 -1.02 13.08 5.05
CA LEU A 751 -1.31 14.50 4.81
C LEU A 751 -2.82 14.71 4.60
N LEU A 752 -3.47 13.87 3.81
CA LEU A 752 -4.91 13.91 3.61
C LEU A 752 -5.68 13.66 4.91
N GLU A 753 -5.19 12.76 5.77
CA GLU A 753 -5.76 12.56 7.11
C GLU A 753 -5.74 13.86 7.93
N ILE A 754 -4.60 14.56 7.96
CA ILE A 754 -4.45 15.84 8.68
C ILE A 754 -5.42 16.88 8.15
N ILE A 755 -5.50 17.04 6.82
CA ILE A 755 -6.35 18.04 6.16
C ILE A 755 -7.83 17.70 6.34
N SER A 756 -8.22 16.43 6.26
CA SER A 756 -9.62 15.99 6.38
C SER A 756 -10.19 16.22 7.77
N LYS A 757 -9.36 16.27 8.82
CA LYS A 757 -9.76 16.60 10.20
C LYS A 757 -10.13 18.08 10.37
N ASP A 758 -9.68 18.95 9.47
CA ASP A 758 -9.97 20.39 9.49
C ASP A 758 -11.05 20.76 8.48
N LYS A 759 -11.94 21.68 8.85
CA LYS A 759 -13.02 22.18 7.97
C LYS A 759 -12.55 23.26 6.99
N ARG A 760 -11.37 23.82 7.22
CA ARG A 760 -10.78 24.86 6.37
C ARG A 760 -10.21 24.23 5.08
N SER A 761 -10.05 25.05 4.07
CA SER A 761 -9.35 24.65 2.85
C SER A 761 -7.86 24.39 3.12
N SER A 762 -7.22 23.58 2.29
CA SER A 762 -5.76 23.34 2.38
C SER A 762 -4.98 24.65 2.32
N ALA A 763 -5.39 25.60 1.48
CA ALA A 763 -4.78 26.93 1.39
C ALA A 763 -4.85 27.73 2.70
N GLU A 764 -5.96 27.64 3.44
CA GLU A 764 -6.10 28.28 4.76
C GLU A 764 -5.29 27.59 5.85
N ILE A 765 -5.20 26.27 5.81
CA ILE A 765 -4.36 25.48 6.72
C ILE A 765 -2.89 25.82 6.50
N PHE A 766 -2.42 25.79 5.25
CA PHE A 766 -1.01 25.98 4.91
C PHE A 766 -0.56 27.44 5.12
N LYS A 767 -1.47 28.40 4.99
CA LYS A 767 -1.18 29.83 5.24
C LYS A 767 -0.78 30.10 6.70
N GLN A 768 -1.11 29.22 7.64
CA GLN A 768 -0.74 29.36 9.06
C GLN A 768 0.71 28.94 9.35
N LEU A 769 1.31 28.19 8.44
CA LEU A 769 2.71 27.79 8.58
C LEU A 769 3.61 29.00 8.31
N PRO A 770 4.73 29.13 9.05
CA PRO A 770 5.72 30.14 8.77
C PRO A 770 6.18 30.08 7.31
N GLU A 771 6.45 31.25 6.73
CA GLU A 771 6.93 31.35 5.36
C GLU A 771 8.00 32.44 5.29
N ALA A 772 9.24 32.01 5.11
CA ALA A 772 10.36 32.89 4.87
C ALA A 772 10.58 33.13 3.36
N VAL A 773 11.24 34.23 3.03
CA VAL A 773 11.67 34.47 1.66
C VAL A 773 12.85 33.57 1.35
N SER A 774 12.69 32.62 0.43
CA SER A 774 13.72 31.64 0.09
C SER A 774 13.95 31.52 -1.40
N THR A 775 15.15 31.06 -1.80
CA THR A 775 15.43 30.65 -3.17
C THR A 775 15.01 29.20 -3.37
N PRO A 776 14.71 28.79 -4.62
CA PRO A 776 14.83 27.38 -5.00
C PRO A 776 16.26 26.87 -4.76
N GLU A 777 16.47 25.56 -4.87
CA GLU A 777 17.81 25.00 -4.91
C GLU A 777 18.55 25.46 -6.17
N ILE A 778 19.67 26.14 -5.99
CA ILE A 778 20.49 26.65 -7.08
C ILE A 778 21.65 25.69 -7.30
N ARG A 779 21.86 25.26 -8.55
CA ARG A 779 22.92 24.30 -8.93
C ARG A 779 23.95 24.96 -9.83
N VAL A 780 25.22 24.68 -9.56
CA VAL A 780 26.36 25.13 -10.39
C VAL A 780 27.17 23.90 -10.78
N ALA A 781 27.08 23.50 -12.04
CA ALA A 781 27.77 22.35 -12.58
C ALA A 781 29.30 22.59 -12.63
N LEU A 782 30.05 21.61 -12.18
CA LEU A 782 31.52 21.59 -12.20
C LEU A 782 32.02 20.26 -12.77
N ALA A 783 33.34 20.09 -12.86
CA ALA A 783 33.91 18.81 -13.23
C ALA A 783 33.79 17.82 -12.06
N GLU A 784 33.80 16.52 -12.39
CA GLU A 784 33.72 15.43 -11.40
C GLU A 784 34.80 15.58 -10.31
N GLY A 785 34.41 15.40 -9.04
CA GLY A 785 35.28 15.55 -7.87
C GLY A 785 35.51 16.98 -7.39
N VAL A 786 35.45 17.98 -8.29
CA VAL A 786 35.71 19.40 -7.97
C VAL A 786 34.78 19.96 -6.89
N PRO A 787 33.46 19.68 -6.87
CA PRO A 787 32.57 20.18 -5.83
C PRO A 787 33.02 19.83 -4.42
N PHE A 788 33.44 18.59 -4.18
CA PHE A 788 33.88 18.12 -2.86
C PHE A 788 35.20 18.80 -2.43
N GLU A 789 36.18 18.88 -3.34
CA GLU A 789 37.47 19.57 -3.06
C GLU A 789 37.23 21.04 -2.77
N LEU A 790 36.34 21.68 -3.53
CA LEU A 790 36.03 23.10 -3.34
C LEU A 790 35.32 23.36 -2.01
N VAL A 791 34.39 22.51 -1.62
CA VAL A 791 33.69 22.62 -0.32
C VAL A 791 34.68 22.46 0.84
N GLU A 792 35.65 21.53 0.76
CA GLU A 792 36.68 21.37 1.79
C GLU A 792 37.61 22.61 1.85
N ARG A 793 38.00 23.17 0.71
CA ARG A 793 38.74 24.45 0.65
C ARG A 793 37.93 25.60 1.27
N LEU A 794 36.64 25.68 0.96
CA LEU A 794 35.72 26.68 1.53
C LEU A 794 35.61 26.54 3.06
N LYS A 795 35.49 25.33 3.60
CA LYS A 795 35.49 25.06 5.05
C LYS A 795 36.75 25.59 5.73
N ALA A 796 37.89 25.46 5.07
CA ALA A 796 39.17 25.86 5.63
C ALA A 796 39.44 27.37 5.50
N GLN A 797 38.94 28.04 4.46
CA GLN A 797 39.36 29.38 4.08
C GLN A 797 38.26 30.44 4.07
N ALA A 798 37.01 30.06 3.79
CA ALA A 798 35.90 31.00 3.66
C ALA A 798 35.56 31.59 5.04
N LYS A 799 35.21 32.90 5.03
CA LYS A 799 34.82 33.62 6.23
C LYS A 799 33.37 34.14 6.08
N PHE A 800 32.59 33.86 7.09
CA PHE A 800 31.18 34.30 7.20
C PHE A 800 31.01 35.11 8.48
N PRO A 801 31.40 36.40 8.47
CA PRO A 801 31.38 37.24 9.70
C PRO A 801 29.96 37.35 10.24
N GLY A 802 29.80 37.15 11.55
CA GLY A 802 28.50 37.24 12.24
C GLY A 802 27.60 36.01 12.07
N ALA A 803 28.05 34.96 11.40
CA ALA A 803 27.26 33.74 11.24
C ALA A 803 27.67 32.66 12.25
N GLN A 804 26.68 31.88 12.67
CA GLN A 804 26.90 30.57 13.26
C GLN A 804 27.10 29.58 12.14
N LEU A 805 28.21 28.85 12.12
CA LEU A 805 28.53 27.89 11.07
C LEU A 805 28.13 26.47 11.47
N ILE A 806 27.44 25.79 10.56
CA ILE A 806 27.11 24.36 10.61
C ILE A 806 27.82 23.69 9.44
N THR A 807 28.77 22.81 9.73
CA THR A 807 29.60 22.15 8.70
C THR A 807 29.30 20.67 8.53
N LEU A 808 28.09 20.27 8.92
CA LEU A 808 27.62 18.87 8.90
C LEU A 808 27.59 18.28 7.49
N ASP A 809 27.12 19.08 6.49
CA ASP A 809 27.06 18.72 5.07
C ASP A 809 27.26 19.98 4.23
N GLY A 810 28.48 20.26 3.88
CA GLY A 810 28.86 21.55 3.30
C GLY A 810 29.07 22.64 4.34
N ILE A 811 28.68 23.88 4.04
CA ILE A 811 28.70 25.03 4.94
C ILE A 811 27.32 25.67 4.95
N ARG A 812 26.64 25.59 6.07
CA ARG A 812 25.44 26.37 6.34
C ARG A 812 25.83 27.49 7.31
N ALA A 813 25.69 28.73 6.88
CA ALA A 813 25.99 29.93 7.69
C ALA A 813 24.65 30.58 8.07
N GLU A 814 24.33 30.60 9.38
CA GLU A 814 23.11 31.19 9.94
C GLU A 814 23.42 32.56 10.53
N PHE A 815 22.68 33.56 10.06
CA PHE A 815 22.70 34.95 10.53
C PHE A 815 21.38 35.27 11.26
N ASP A 816 21.30 36.40 11.93
CA ASP A 816 20.07 36.81 12.61
C ASP A 816 18.86 36.88 11.64
N ASP A 817 19.07 37.45 10.46
CA ASP A 817 18.02 37.71 9.47
C ASP A 817 17.86 36.64 8.38
N GLY A 818 18.71 35.62 8.35
CA GLY A 818 18.65 34.60 7.30
C GLY A 818 19.79 33.60 7.38
N TRP A 819 19.83 32.70 6.43
CA TRP A 819 20.89 31.70 6.30
C TRP A 819 21.18 31.39 4.84
N GLY A 820 22.36 30.87 4.58
CA GLY A 820 22.78 30.37 3.29
C GLY A 820 23.48 29.03 3.45
N LEU A 821 23.41 28.21 2.41
CA LEU A 821 24.06 26.89 2.31
C LEU A 821 24.84 26.80 1.01
N VAL A 822 26.04 26.23 1.09
CA VAL A 822 26.80 25.68 -0.04
C VAL A 822 27.25 24.27 0.30
N ARG A 823 26.98 23.32 -0.59
CA ARG A 823 27.38 21.91 -0.44
C ARG A 823 27.73 21.28 -1.78
N ALA A 824 28.49 20.19 -1.75
CA ALA A 824 28.64 19.31 -2.92
C ALA A 824 27.43 18.38 -3.02
N SER A 825 26.90 18.19 -4.24
CA SER A 825 25.87 17.19 -4.49
C SER A 825 26.46 15.78 -4.45
N ASN A 826 25.74 14.84 -3.84
CA ASN A 826 26.12 13.43 -3.81
C ASN A 826 25.72 12.66 -5.09
N THR A 827 24.85 13.24 -5.92
CA THR A 827 24.25 12.60 -7.09
C THR A 827 24.75 13.13 -8.42
N THR A 828 25.18 14.38 -8.43
CA THR A 828 25.65 15.08 -9.63
C THR A 828 26.93 15.89 -9.32
N PRO A 829 27.80 16.18 -10.28
CA PRO A 829 29.01 16.97 -10.04
C PRO A 829 28.71 18.48 -9.89
N ASP A 830 27.76 18.80 -9.00
CA ASP A 830 27.30 20.17 -8.80
C ASP A 830 27.63 20.70 -7.40
N LEU A 831 27.86 22.01 -7.31
CA LEU A 831 27.64 22.76 -6.09
C LEU A 831 26.16 23.12 -5.96
N THR A 832 25.59 22.86 -4.81
CA THR A 832 24.22 23.17 -4.48
C THR A 832 24.16 24.31 -3.48
N PHE A 833 23.30 25.30 -3.75
CA PHE A 833 23.07 26.45 -2.88
C PHE A 833 21.61 26.59 -2.53
N ARG A 834 21.34 27.06 -1.33
CA ARG A 834 20.03 27.54 -0.91
C ARG A 834 20.18 28.73 0.03
N PHE A 835 19.28 29.69 -0.07
CA PHE A 835 19.24 30.86 0.76
C PHE A 835 17.83 31.11 1.28
N GLU A 836 17.73 31.58 2.51
CA GLU A 836 16.47 31.95 3.14
C GLU A 836 16.67 33.13 4.08
N ALA A 837 15.73 34.07 4.10
CA ALA A 837 15.79 35.22 4.97
C ALA A 837 14.39 35.76 5.34
N THR A 838 14.34 36.66 6.29
CA THR A 838 13.13 37.33 6.78
C THR A 838 12.58 38.37 5.80
N SER A 839 13.40 38.85 4.86
CA SER A 839 13.01 39.80 3.81
C SER A 839 13.84 39.60 2.55
N VAL A 840 13.38 40.18 1.43
CA VAL A 840 14.11 40.19 0.16
C VAL A 840 15.45 40.87 0.27
N GLU A 841 15.54 41.96 1.05
CA GLU A 841 16.76 42.71 1.28
C GLU A 841 17.78 41.89 2.09
N ALA A 842 17.33 41.20 3.17
CA ALA A 842 18.15 40.28 3.94
C ALA A 842 18.63 39.11 3.08
N LEU A 843 17.75 38.54 2.22
CA LEU A 843 18.12 37.48 1.30
C LEU A 843 19.27 37.89 0.37
N LYS A 844 19.18 39.06 -0.25
CA LYS A 844 20.24 39.60 -1.11
C LYS A 844 21.55 39.85 -0.34
N GLN A 845 21.46 40.26 0.94
CA GLN A 845 22.63 40.47 1.77
C GLN A 845 23.32 39.13 2.09
N VAL A 846 22.56 38.09 2.43
CA VAL A 846 23.11 36.73 2.66
C VAL A 846 23.76 36.19 1.37
N GLN A 847 23.08 36.31 0.23
CA GLN A 847 23.64 35.92 -1.07
C GLN A 847 24.95 36.67 -1.38
N LYS A 848 25.02 37.98 -1.10
CA LYS A 848 26.23 38.76 -1.29
C LYS A 848 27.38 38.27 -0.41
N ILE A 849 27.13 37.99 0.88
CA ILE A 849 28.15 37.45 1.79
C ILE A 849 28.68 36.09 1.25
N PHE A 850 27.79 35.21 0.81
CA PHE A 850 28.22 33.93 0.21
C PHE A 850 29.00 34.15 -1.07
N ARG A 851 28.56 35.01 -1.97
CA ARG A 851 29.28 35.34 -3.21
C ARG A 851 30.70 35.84 -2.91
N ASP A 852 30.84 36.82 -2.00
CA ASP A 852 32.12 37.39 -1.63
C ASP A 852 33.06 36.35 -1.01
N ALA A 853 32.53 35.49 -0.13
CA ALA A 853 33.28 34.41 0.51
C ALA A 853 33.74 33.34 -0.46
N LEU A 854 32.87 32.94 -1.42
CA LEU A 854 33.17 31.93 -2.43
C LEU A 854 34.20 32.44 -3.45
N LEU A 855 34.03 33.66 -3.95
CA LEU A 855 34.95 34.27 -4.92
C LEU A 855 36.33 34.60 -4.33
N ALA A 856 36.44 34.80 -3.00
CA ALA A 856 37.71 34.91 -2.32
C ALA A 856 38.53 33.62 -2.35
N VAL A 857 37.85 32.42 -2.36
CA VAL A 857 38.49 31.10 -2.40
C VAL A 857 38.66 30.60 -3.83
N GLU A 858 37.66 30.82 -4.70
CA GLU A 858 37.67 30.44 -6.10
C GLU A 858 37.17 31.60 -7.01
N PRO A 859 38.06 32.50 -7.43
CA PRO A 859 37.71 33.67 -8.20
C PRO A 859 37.08 33.41 -9.59
N ARG A 860 37.23 32.16 -10.11
CA ARG A 860 36.71 31.75 -11.43
C ARG A 860 35.29 31.16 -11.36
N LEU A 861 34.72 31.03 -10.17
CA LEU A 861 33.41 30.44 -10.00
C LEU A 861 32.33 31.39 -10.54
N LYS A 862 31.47 30.88 -11.42
CA LYS A 862 30.32 31.61 -11.95
C LYS A 862 29.10 31.34 -11.07
N LEU A 863 28.68 32.34 -10.35
CA LEU A 863 27.53 32.24 -9.44
C LEU A 863 26.32 32.93 -10.06
N PRO A 864 25.15 32.25 -10.16
CA PRO A 864 23.92 32.78 -10.75
C PRO A 864 23.08 33.66 -9.81
N PHE A 865 23.59 34.01 -8.61
CA PHE A 865 22.90 34.81 -7.59
C PHE A 865 23.73 35.98 -7.12
#